data_eca7dfa38df60fa49c02a45aabe903d0
#
_entry.id   eca7dfa38df60fa49c02a45aabe903d0
#
_cell.length_a   1.000
_cell.length_b   1.000
_cell.length_c   1.000
_cell.angle_alpha   90.00
_cell.angle_beta   90.00
_cell.angle_gamma   90.00
#
_symmetry.space_group_name_H-M   'P 1'
#
loop_
_entity.id
_entity.type
_entity.pdbx_description
1 polymer ?
#
loop_
_entity_poly.entity_id
_entity_poly.type
_entity_poly.pdbx_seq_one_letter_code
_entity_poly.pdbx_strand_id
1 'polypeptide(L)'
;MLQDFERIESPVPGLPGQGRANVCIIGAGAAGILLATQLAEQGLSVVLLEAGGLQLEARSQGIYRTELAGQRYTGTTRGRFRTLGGSTTQWGGQLLELDDFDFEPRKHVKGSGWPIKKADLIPFYVRAMRFAGLRLAEREDHRVWARLGLSICDLGPEFRMKYSRWCPERDFAVLQRTMLRDSSRLQGLYHANVMGFVLNDSSSAIEAVRVRGYEGAETVITADRYVLALGGIETNRLLLQPVKGNPAPWQKNGLLGQHFKDHISLNGIPIKEVLTQPAARYFGYVTLNNFRYHNKIHLSLQEQVKAGSLNVAGTIGPWRKDQPERDAAIVMLREVVRKGRRPTAAEWGRAARYLPGITWEALSQRLLGELPNDGPEWKRLMLTVHSEQSPQSASLITLTEEQDALGLLRAKVDWRISDQELLTLRTYVKRAMDVFAARRFARVVPPKGFFEDDALVRSMCTDSYHHMGGTRMSGDSQTGIVDTDLKVHGVDNLFVCSSSVFPTGGFSNPTLTILALAIRLGDHLRDKAVSDGIRLPEPLVRRESMRRVELFASGSASKITPQLGFGCSYLLGPGADRQKSLRLLAAAYDAGIRHFDTARLYGQGECEALLGEFLRERPDATVTTKFGIEPPNPAQRAFMAAGRRIRALSALARFLRGSGKVKFNAANARTSLERSLQALGRERVELFLLHEPQRLDLVHDDLLCFLEDARAAGKIGNFGIGGEYARVGELYATRRAYTPVLQFEHSVFSPEISIPEARRIYYRTFSRPTEALLKALRENQRLGRWWSEMVGADLQEPRVLSQLLLRASLDQHPEALTLFSTTHEDHIYENVAVAEDSRLTEPAERLVKLIRENDLGIGAELYSEA
;
A
#
# COMPACT_ATOMS: atom_id res chain seq x y z
N MET A 1 -15.65 19.43 8.06
CA MET A 1 -16.19 19.61 9.43
C MET A 1 -17.31 18.60 9.66
N LEU A 2 -17.40 18.02 10.88
CA LEU A 2 -18.46 17.07 11.23
C LEU A 2 -19.58 17.77 12.00
N GLN A 3 -20.85 17.60 11.58
CA GLN A 3 -22.02 18.24 12.20
C GLN A 3 -23.13 17.19 12.42
N ASP A 4 -23.96 17.43 13.44
CA ASP A 4 -25.18 16.67 13.64
C ASP A 4 -26.23 17.11 12.61
N PHE A 5 -26.80 16.18 11.88
CA PHE A 5 -27.86 16.46 10.92
C PHE A 5 -29.11 17.07 11.58
N GLU A 6 -29.36 16.73 12.84
CA GLU A 6 -30.48 17.30 13.62
C GLU A 6 -30.22 18.76 14.03
N ARG A 7 -28.95 19.24 13.96
CA ARG A 7 -28.52 20.58 14.43
C ARG A 7 -27.43 21.13 13.54
N ILE A 8 -27.77 21.42 12.28
CA ILE A 8 -26.81 21.97 11.32
C ILE A 8 -26.53 23.44 11.67
N GLU A 9 -25.31 23.75 12.08
CA GLU A 9 -24.87 25.09 12.48
C GLU A 9 -24.12 25.84 11.38
N SER A 10 -23.53 25.11 10.41
CA SER A 10 -22.72 25.68 9.34
C SER A 10 -23.20 25.25 7.96
N PRO A 11 -23.02 26.08 6.91
CA PRO A 11 -23.41 25.74 5.56
C PRO A 11 -22.79 24.39 5.09
N VAL A 12 -23.63 23.57 4.44
CA VAL A 12 -23.23 22.27 3.89
C VAL A 12 -23.57 22.26 2.41
N PRO A 13 -22.60 22.14 1.50
CA PRO A 13 -22.87 22.03 0.06
C PRO A 13 -23.88 20.90 -0.24
N GLY A 14 -24.83 21.19 -1.15
CA GLY A 14 -25.87 20.24 -1.49
C GLY A 14 -27.17 20.39 -0.71
N LEU A 15 -27.18 21.11 0.43
CA LEU A 15 -28.43 21.51 1.09
C LEU A 15 -29.17 22.59 0.27
N PRO A 16 -30.50 22.69 0.39
CA PRO A 16 -31.27 23.71 -0.29
C PRO A 16 -30.69 25.11 -0.06
N GLY A 17 -30.47 25.87 -1.15
CA GLY A 17 -29.88 27.22 -1.09
C GLY A 17 -28.35 27.28 -0.88
N GLN A 18 -27.64 26.16 -0.74
CA GLN A 18 -26.20 26.14 -0.49
C GLN A 18 -25.36 25.71 -1.70
N GLY A 19 -25.96 25.56 -2.88
CA GLY A 19 -25.32 25.02 -4.10
C GLY A 19 -25.15 23.48 -4.06
N ARG A 20 -24.69 22.91 -5.16
CA ARG A 20 -24.47 21.45 -5.28
C ARG A 20 -23.11 21.06 -4.72
N ALA A 21 -23.04 19.89 -4.10
CA ALA A 21 -21.77 19.26 -3.81
C ALA A 21 -21.20 18.58 -5.08
N ASN A 22 -19.88 18.47 -5.22
CA ASN A 22 -19.34 17.67 -6.33
C ASN A 22 -19.62 16.18 -6.12
N VAL A 23 -19.46 15.69 -4.88
CA VAL A 23 -19.72 14.29 -4.56
C VAL A 23 -20.46 14.17 -3.21
N CYS A 24 -21.56 13.42 -3.21
CA CYS A 24 -22.25 12.97 -2.00
C CYS A 24 -21.88 11.49 -1.75
N ILE A 25 -21.24 11.22 -0.62
CA ILE A 25 -20.85 9.86 -0.20
C ILE A 25 -21.78 9.42 0.92
N ILE A 26 -22.42 8.27 0.76
CA ILE A 26 -23.44 7.73 1.66
C ILE A 26 -22.82 6.56 2.42
N GLY A 27 -22.54 6.74 3.70
CA GLY A 27 -21.89 5.83 4.63
C GLY A 27 -20.45 6.23 4.96
N ALA A 28 -20.16 6.48 6.22
CA ALA A 28 -18.85 6.84 6.75
C ALA A 28 -18.12 5.63 7.34
N GLY A 29 -18.14 4.49 6.63
CA GLY A 29 -17.31 3.32 6.92
C GLY A 29 -15.95 3.40 6.23
N ALA A 30 -15.26 2.26 6.12
CA ALA A 30 -13.90 2.16 5.56
C ALA A 30 -13.77 2.84 4.17
N ALA A 31 -14.64 2.47 3.23
CA ALA A 31 -14.61 3.01 1.88
C ALA A 31 -15.00 4.49 1.84
N GLY A 32 -16.07 4.87 2.57
CA GLY A 32 -16.59 6.24 2.55
C GLY A 32 -15.61 7.24 3.13
N ILE A 33 -14.99 6.96 4.26
CA ILE A 33 -13.97 7.84 4.87
C ILE A 33 -12.77 8.00 3.94
N LEU A 34 -12.24 6.89 3.40
CA LEU A 34 -11.10 6.95 2.49
C LEU A 34 -11.44 7.80 1.25
N LEU A 35 -12.55 7.49 0.61
CA LEU A 35 -12.98 8.20 -0.61
C LEU A 35 -13.24 9.68 -0.34
N ALA A 36 -13.92 10.02 0.77
CA ALA A 36 -14.23 11.39 1.14
C ALA A 36 -12.96 12.21 1.38
N THR A 37 -12.01 11.67 2.13
CA THR A 37 -10.74 12.34 2.40
C THR A 37 -9.90 12.50 1.14
N GLN A 38 -9.80 11.47 0.31
CA GLN A 38 -9.09 11.52 -0.97
C GLN A 38 -9.65 12.58 -1.90
N LEU A 39 -10.96 12.61 -2.12
CA LEU A 39 -11.61 13.58 -3.03
C LEU A 39 -11.48 15.01 -2.51
N ALA A 40 -11.63 15.23 -1.20
CA ALA A 40 -11.44 16.54 -0.60
C ALA A 40 -9.99 17.03 -0.73
N GLU A 41 -9.01 16.15 -0.53
CA GLU A 41 -7.58 16.44 -0.78
C GLU A 41 -7.32 16.78 -2.26
N GLN A 42 -8.05 16.16 -3.18
CA GLN A 42 -7.99 16.44 -4.61
C GLN A 42 -8.76 17.71 -5.02
N GLY A 43 -9.38 18.42 -4.07
CA GLY A 43 -9.99 19.73 -4.30
C GLY A 43 -11.49 19.70 -4.57
N LEU A 44 -12.15 18.55 -4.55
CA LEU A 44 -13.59 18.43 -4.72
C LEU A 44 -14.36 18.80 -3.44
N SER A 45 -15.55 19.40 -3.59
CA SER A 45 -16.47 19.57 -2.48
C SER A 45 -17.21 18.27 -2.20
N VAL A 46 -17.08 17.73 -0.99
CA VAL A 46 -17.60 16.43 -0.59
C VAL A 46 -18.56 16.56 0.58
N VAL A 47 -19.71 15.94 0.46
CA VAL A 47 -20.63 15.71 1.57
C VAL A 47 -20.60 14.23 1.93
N LEU A 48 -20.25 13.91 3.18
CA LEU A 48 -20.22 12.57 3.72
C LEU A 48 -21.38 12.38 4.69
N LEU A 49 -22.27 11.44 4.39
CA LEU A 49 -23.45 11.13 5.19
C LEU A 49 -23.23 9.87 6.01
N GLU A 50 -23.40 9.96 7.32
CA GLU A 50 -23.41 8.82 8.24
C GLU A 50 -24.73 8.74 8.98
N ALA A 51 -25.32 7.57 8.96
CA ALA A 51 -26.62 7.35 9.57
C ALA A 51 -26.56 7.19 11.09
N GLY A 52 -25.43 6.72 11.63
CA GLY A 52 -25.20 6.65 13.07
C GLY A 52 -24.57 7.92 13.64
N GLY A 53 -24.36 7.93 14.95
CA GLY A 53 -23.68 9.02 15.65
C GLY A 53 -22.14 8.89 15.63
N LEU A 54 -21.49 9.78 16.37
CA LEU A 54 -20.04 9.73 16.60
C LEU A 54 -19.61 8.49 17.42
N GLN A 55 -20.55 7.90 18.15
CA GLN A 55 -20.39 6.66 18.91
C GLN A 55 -21.52 5.70 18.55
N LEU A 56 -21.36 4.44 18.90
CA LEU A 56 -22.38 3.42 18.68
C LEU A 56 -23.57 3.69 19.60
N GLU A 57 -24.75 3.80 19.01
CA GLU A 57 -26.02 4.10 19.69
C GLU A 57 -27.03 2.99 19.46
N ALA A 58 -27.79 2.64 20.51
CA ALA A 58 -28.80 1.59 20.41
C ALA A 58 -29.91 1.92 19.37
N ARG A 59 -30.33 3.19 19.28
CA ARG A 59 -31.35 3.65 18.33
C ARG A 59 -30.91 3.45 16.89
N SER A 60 -29.68 3.85 16.55
CA SER A 60 -29.16 3.69 15.19
C SER A 60 -28.84 2.25 14.86
N GLN A 61 -28.27 1.49 15.80
CA GLN A 61 -27.96 0.08 15.61
C GLN A 61 -29.22 -0.80 15.46
N GLY A 62 -30.34 -0.43 16.11
CA GLY A 62 -31.63 -1.12 16.00
C GLY A 62 -32.23 -1.13 14.59
N ILE A 63 -31.86 -0.16 13.73
CA ILE A 63 -32.24 -0.12 12.31
C ILE A 63 -31.71 -1.35 11.55
N TYR A 64 -30.57 -1.93 12.00
CA TYR A 64 -29.94 -3.08 11.35
C TYR A 64 -30.61 -4.42 11.65
N ARG A 65 -31.72 -4.43 12.43
CA ARG A 65 -32.51 -5.66 12.62
C ARG A 65 -32.89 -6.24 11.26
N THR A 66 -32.59 -7.50 11.04
CA THR A 66 -32.70 -8.20 9.76
C THR A 66 -33.43 -9.52 9.98
N GLU A 67 -34.32 -9.89 9.10
CA GLU A 67 -34.91 -11.23 9.05
C GLU A 67 -33.87 -12.19 8.45
N LEU A 68 -33.73 -13.35 9.06
CA LEU A 68 -32.79 -14.39 8.64
C LEU A 68 -33.51 -15.58 8.07
N ALA A 69 -33.08 -16.06 6.91
CA ALA A 69 -33.49 -17.33 6.32
C ALA A 69 -32.26 -18.17 5.97
N GLY A 70 -32.45 -19.45 5.68
CA GLY A 70 -31.36 -20.35 5.34
C GLY A 70 -30.54 -20.79 6.56
N GLN A 71 -29.23 -20.73 6.45
CA GLN A 71 -28.29 -21.10 7.51
C GLN A 71 -28.21 -20.03 8.61
N ARG A 72 -27.84 -20.45 9.82
CA ARG A 72 -27.59 -19.51 10.93
C ARG A 72 -26.53 -18.49 10.52
N TYR A 73 -26.89 -17.20 10.59
CA TYR A 73 -26.06 -16.10 10.18
C TYR A 73 -26.02 -15.02 11.28
N THR A 74 -24.84 -14.70 11.80
CA THR A 74 -24.67 -13.75 12.91
C THR A 74 -24.15 -12.39 12.47
N GLY A 75 -23.62 -12.29 11.26
CA GLY A 75 -23.00 -11.08 10.69
C GLY A 75 -23.94 -9.88 10.56
N THR A 76 -25.26 -10.12 10.49
CA THR A 76 -26.23 -9.03 10.43
C THR A 76 -26.26 -8.18 11.70
N THR A 77 -25.92 -8.74 12.86
CA THR A 77 -25.98 -8.05 14.16
C THR A 77 -24.61 -7.81 14.77
N ARG A 78 -23.63 -8.67 14.50
CA ARG A 78 -22.29 -8.61 15.09
C ARG A 78 -21.21 -8.08 14.17
N GLY A 79 -21.47 -8.01 12.87
CA GLY A 79 -20.50 -7.63 11.84
C GLY A 79 -20.72 -6.24 11.24
N ARG A 80 -21.77 -5.52 11.66
CA ARG A 80 -22.15 -4.20 11.12
C ARG A 80 -22.39 -3.21 12.23
N PHE A 81 -21.80 -2.04 12.10
CA PHE A 81 -21.89 -0.98 13.11
C PHE A 81 -22.26 0.34 12.46
N ARG A 82 -23.33 0.95 12.98
CA ARG A 82 -23.92 2.18 12.46
C ARG A 82 -23.41 3.34 13.31
N THR A 83 -22.24 3.83 12.93
CA THR A 83 -21.50 4.89 13.62
C THR A 83 -20.40 5.44 12.71
N LEU A 84 -19.90 6.64 12.97
CA LEU A 84 -18.72 7.17 12.28
C LEU A 84 -17.56 6.20 12.40
N GLY A 85 -16.94 5.84 11.27
CA GLY A 85 -15.95 4.75 11.16
C GLY A 85 -16.57 3.39 10.81
N GLY A 86 -17.89 3.23 10.96
CA GLY A 86 -18.59 1.99 10.63
C GLY A 86 -18.00 0.76 11.30
N SER A 87 -17.90 -0.34 10.56
CA SER A 87 -17.33 -1.60 11.09
C SER A 87 -15.85 -1.52 11.45
N THR A 88 -15.10 -0.48 11.01
CA THR A 88 -13.69 -0.30 11.41
C THR A 88 -13.53 0.01 12.88
N THR A 89 -14.57 0.49 13.57
CA THR A 89 -14.57 0.75 15.01
C THR A 89 -14.48 -0.53 15.85
N GLN A 90 -14.89 -1.68 15.31
CA GLN A 90 -15.02 -2.94 16.06
C GLN A 90 -14.29 -4.14 15.43
N TRP A 91 -13.80 -4.03 14.19
CA TRP A 91 -13.14 -5.12 13.48
C TRP A 91 -11.71 -5.43 14.01
N GLY A 92 -11.13 -6.53 13.53
CA GLY A 92 -9.76 -6.90 13.88
C GLY A 92 -8.67 -6.02 13.28
N GLY A 93 -8.90 -5.40 12.14
CA GLY A 93 -7.90 -4.63 11.40
C GLY A 93 -7.07 -5.48 10.42
N GLN A 94 -7.50 -6.70 10.12
CA GLN A 94 -6.77 -7.63 9.27
C GLN A 94 -6.93 -7.29 7.78
N LEU A 95 -5.83 -7.18 7.07
CA LEU A 95 -5.75 -6.87 5.65
C LEU A 95 -5.03 -7.99 4.89
N LEU A 96 -5.57 -8.36 3.73
CA LEU A 96 -5.01 -9.36 2.84
C LEU A 96 -5.48 -9.07 1.41
N GLU A 97 -4.56 -9.15 0.43
CA GLU A 97 -4.90 -9.03 -0.99
C GLU A 97 -5.60 -10.30 -1.49
N LEU A 98 -6.53 -10.15 -2.42
CA LEU A 98 -6.99 -11.27 -3.24
C LEU A 98 -5.83 -11.84 -4.08
N ASP A 99 -5.88 -13.12 -4.37
CA ASP A 99 -4.91 -13.77 -5.26
C ASP A 99 -5.28 -13.53 -6.73
N ASP A 100 -4.33 -13.68 -7.65
CA ASP A 100 -4.56 -13.43 -9.08
C ASP A 100 -5.71 -14.27 -9.63
N PHE A 101 -5.77 -15.55 -9.24
CA PHE A 101 -6.82 -16.46 -9.70
C PHE A 101 -8.20 -16.17 -9.11
N ASP A 102 -8.32 -15.36 -8.06
CA ASP A 102 -9.63 -14.90 -7.57
C ASP A 102 -10.31 -13.97 -8.58
N PHE A 103 -9.52 -13.30 -9.42
CA PHE A 103 -10.01 -12.44 -10.49
C PHE A 103 -10.35 -13.21 -11.77
N GLU A 104 -9.79 -14.41 -11.94
CA GLU A 104 -9.95 -15.19 -13.17
C GLU A 104 -11.24 -16.00 -13.19
N PRO A 105 -11.82 -16.26 -14.39
CA PRO A 105 -12.88 -17.23 -14.54
C PRO A 105 -12.37 -18.65 -14.25
N ARG A 106 -12.97 -19.30 -13.27
CA ARG A 106 -12.62 -20.67 -12.85
C ARG A 106 -13.68 -21.65 -13.34
N LYS A 107 -13.32 -22.62 -14.20
CA LYS A 107 -14.27 -23.57 -14.80
C LYS A 107 -15.09 -24.35 -13.78
N HIS A 108 -14.53 -24.64 -12.61
CA HIS A 108 -15.17 -25.38 -11.52
C HIS A 108 -15.94 -24.47 -10.55
N VAL A 109 -15.93 -23.14 -10.75
CA VAL A 109 -16.68 -22.17 -9.94
C VAL A 109 -17.60 -21.36 -10.85
N LYS A 110 -18.84 -21.79 -10.96
CA LYS A 110 -19.84 -21.12 -11.80
C LYS A 110 -20.02 -19.66 -11.36
N GLY A 111 -20.00 -18.76 -12.31
CA GLY A 111 -20.16 -17.32 -12.04
C GLY A 111 -18.91 -16.69 -11.46
N SER A 112 -17.73 -17.32 -11.48
CA SER A 112 -16.46 -16.68 -11.13
C SER A 112 -15.96 -15.76 -12.23
N GLY A 113 -14.92 -14.98 -11.89
CA GLY A 113 -14.28 -14.01 -12.78
C GLY A 113 -14.73 -12.58 -12.52
N TRP A 114 -13.76 -11.71 -12.42
CA TRP A 114 -13.94 -10.28 -12.36
C TRP A 114 -13.76 -9.68 -13.75
N PRO A 115 -14.44 -8.59 -14.11
CA PRO A 115 -14.21 -7.90 -15.39
C PRO A 115 -12.92 -7.06 -15.38
N ILE A 116 -12.18 -7.05 -14.28
CA ILE A 116 -10.87 -6.42 -14.10
C ILE A 116 -9.86 -7.46 -13.60
N LYS A 117 -8.56 -7.20 -13.82
CA LYS A 117 -7.47 -8.07 -13.36
C LYS A 117 -6.87 -7.57 -12.05
N LYS A 118 -6.20 -8.43 -11.31
CA LYS A 118 -5.44 -8.02 -10.12
C LYS A 118 -4.40 -6.95 -10.47
N ALA A 119 -3.73 -7.08 -11.62
CA ALA A 119 -2.74 -6.10 -12.09
C ALA A 119 -3.29 -4.67 -12.11
N ASP A 120 -4.57 -4.50 -12.48
CA ASP A 120 -5.24 -3.20 -12.51
C ASP A 120 -5.41 -2.59 -11.10
N LEU A 121 -5.39 -3.43 -10.06
CA LEU A 121 -5.54 -3.00 -8.65
C LEU A 121 -4.23 -2.88 -7.89
N ILE A 122 -3.10 -3.40 -8.38
CA ILE A 122 -1.81 -3.37 -7.66
C ILE A 122 -1.41 -1.96 -7.21
N PRO A 123 -1.46 -0.89 -8.06
CA PRO A 123 -1.13 0.46 -7.62
C PRO A 123 -2.04 0.97 -6.50
N PHE A 124 -3.30 0.58 -6.54
CA PHE A 124 -4.30 0.96 -5.54
C PHE A 124 -4.18 0.17 -4.24
N TYR A 125 -3.78 -1.10 -4.28
CA TYR A 125 -3.42 -1.87 -3.09
C TYR A 125 -2.27 -1.22 -2.32
N VAL A 126 -1.25 -0.75 -3.03
CA VAL A 126 -0.11 -0.02 -2.43
C VAL A 126 -0.59 1.25 -1.71
N ARG A 127 -1.44 2.04 -2.36
CA ARG A 127 -2.02 3.26 -1.75
C ARG A 127 -2.96 2.93 -0.59
N ALA A 128 -3.75 1.86 -0.71
CA ALA A 128 -4.65 1.39 0.36
C ALA A 128 -3.88 0.95 1.61
N MET A 129 -2.76 0.25 1.44
CA MET A 129 -1.88 -0.11 2.55
C MET A 129 -1.31 1.12 3.26
N ARG A 130 -0.85 2.13 2.50
CA ARG A 130 -0.37 3.40 3.06
C ARG A 130 -1.48 4.12 3.83
N PHE A 131 -2.67 4.22 3.26
CA PHE A 131 -3.83 4.79 3.95
C PHE A 131 -4.13 4.09 5.27
N ALA A 132 -4.03 2.76 5.31
CA ALA A 132 -4.22 1.96 6.53
C ALA A 132 -3.03 2.01 7.50
N GLY A 133 -2.00 2.83 7.24
CA GLY A 133 -0.83 3.00 8.09
C GLY A 133 0.19 1.86 7.97
N LEU A 134 0.10 1.01 6.94
CA LEU A 134 1.06 -0.06 6.69
C LEU A 134 2.23 0.42 5.84
N ARG A 135 3.42 -0.12 6.09
CA ARG A 135 4.62 0.14 5.30
C ARG A 135 4.71 -0.82 4.11
N LEU A 136 5.22 -0.34 2.97
CA LEU A 136 5.38 -1.17 1.77
C LEU A 136 6.37 -2.34 1.96
N ALA A 137 7.41 -2.14 2.77
CA ALA A 137 8.37 -3.21 3.13
C ALA A 137 7.70 -4.43 3.76
N GLU A 138 6.49 -4.28 4.26
CA GLU A 138 5.73 -5.31 4.95
C GLU A 138 4.70 -6.00 4.05
N ARG A 139 4.66 -5.64 2.77
CA ARG A 139 3.82 -6.32 1.78
C ARG A 139 4.35 -7.71 1.42
N GLU A 140 5.67 -7.91 1.47
CA GLU A 140 6.32 -9.14 1.02
C GLU A 140 6.53 -10.15 2.15
N ASP A 141 5.92 -11.32 2.04
CA ASP A 141 5.95 -12.37 3.07
C ASP A 141 7.36 -12.90 3.35
N HIS A 142 8.23 -13.00 2.33
CA HIS A 142 9.59 -13.50 2.51
C HIS A 142 10.42 -12.62 3.47
N ARG A 143 10.13 -11.31 3.54
CA ARG A 143 10.79 -10.40 4.50
C ARG A 143 10.32 -10.67 5.93
N VAL A 144 9.04 -11.01 6.11
CA VAL A 144 8.52 -11.40 7.42
C VAL A 144 9.23 -12.67 7.90
N TRP A 145 9.32 -13.70 7.05
CA TRP A 145 10.04 -14.94 7.35
C TRP A 145 11.52 -14.70 7.70
N ALA A 146 12.22 -13.90 6.88
CA ALA A 146 13.63 -13.60 7.10
C ALA A 146 13.87 -12.88 8.44
N ARG A 147 13.01 -11.93 8.80
CA ARG A 147 13.11 -11.21 10.08
C ARG A 147 12.80 -12.08 11.30
N LEU A 148 11.97 -13.09 11.13
CA LEU A 148 11.68 -14.08 12.18
C LEU A 148 12.81 -15.08 12.38
N GLY A 149 13.80 -15.10 11.48
CA GLY A 149 14.82 -16.14 11.46
C GLY A 149 14.25 -17.54 11.20
N LEU A 150 13.08 -17.59 10.52
CA LEU A 150 12.41 -18.84 10.17
C LEU A 150 12.60 -19.13 8.68
N SER A 151 12.84 -20.40 8.37
CA SER A 151 12.66 -20.89 7.01
C SER A 151 11.17 -21.10 6.73
N ILE A 152 10.75 -20.87 5.49
CA ILE A 152 9.38 -21.20 5.07
C ILE A 152 9.17 -22.69 5.32
N CYS A 153 8.13 -23.05 6.08
CA CYS A 153 7.82 -24.45 6.34
C CYS A 153 7.40 -25.13 5.03
N ASP A 154 8.10 -26.18 4.65
CA ASP A 154 7.75 -26.96 3.46
C ASP A 154 6.55 -27.88 3.76
N LEU A 155 5.39 -27.43 3.34
CA LEU A 155 4.13 -28.20 3.39
C LEU A 155 3.80 -28.87 2.03
N GLY A 156 4.82 -29.08 1.18
CA GLY A 156 4.65 -29.70 -0.12
C GLY A 156 4.03 -28.79 -1.18
N PRO A 157 3.78 -29.34 -2.37
CA PRO A 157 3.14 -28.59 -3.45
C PRO A 157 1.66 -28.29 -3.19
N GLU A 158 1.05 -28.96 -2.22
CA GLU A 158 -0.37 -28.88 -1.90
C GLU A 158 -0.72 -27.57 -1.18
N PHE A 159 0.19 -27.05 -0.37
CA PHE A 159 -0.05 -25.87 0.45
C PHE A 159 0.90 -24.72 0.16
N ARG A 160 0.45 -23.53 0.44
CA ARG A 160 1.24 -22.29 0.46
C ARG A 160 0.95 -21.55 1.75
N MET A 161 1.89 -20.75 2.20
CA MET A 161 1.73 -19.87 3.36
C MET A 161 1.73 -18.42 2.93
N LYS A 162 0.83 -17.62 3.51
CA LYS A 162 0.68 -16.18 3.22
C LYS A 162 0.39 -15.45 4.53
N TYR A 163 1.06 -14.32 4.75
CA TYR A 163 0.79 -13.48 5.91
C TYR A 163 -0.32 -12.47 5.65
N SER A 164 -1.29 -12.43 6.53
CA SER A 164 -2.16 -11.26 6.68
C SER A 164 -1.48 -10.20 7.55
N ARG A 165 -1.83 -8.95 7.32
CA ARG A 165 -1.29 -7.77 8.00
C ARG A 165 -2.39 -7.08 8.77
N TRP A 166 -2.03 -6.40 9.85
CA TRP A 166 -2.99 -5.76 10.74
C TRP A 166 -2.73 -4.26 10.81
N CYS A 167 -3.78 -3.46 10.61
CA CYS A 167 -3.69 -2.01 10.73
C CYS A 167 -3.19 -1.64 12.13
N PRO A 168 -2.23 -0.71 12.25
CA PRO A 168 -1.81 -0.15 13.53
C PRO A 168 -2.97 0.57 14.24
N GLU A 169 -3.68 1.44 13.51
CA GLU A 169 -4.94 2.03 13.92
C GLU A 169 -6.09 1.42 13.10
N ARG A 170 -7.06 0.82 13.79
CA ARG A 170 -8.15 0.10 13.17
C ARG A 170 -9.37 0.96 12.90
N ASP A 171 -9.58 1.98 13.71
CA ASP A 171 -10.68 2.93 13.56
C ASP A 171 -10.29 4.02 12.56
N PHE A 172 -10.84 3.94 11.36
CA PHE A 172 -10.50 4.88 10.30
C PHE A 172 -11.04 6.30 10.54
N ALA A 173 -12.04 6.47 11.40
CA ALA A 173 -12.44 7.79 11.83
C ALA A 173 -11.36 8.44 12.74
N VAL A 174 -10.67 7.62 13.55
CA VAL A 174 -9.52 8.06 14.34
C VAL A 174 -8.32 8.32 13.44
N LEU A 175 -8.04 7.43 12.51
CA LEU A 175 -6.93 7.54 11.55
C LEU A 175 -7.03 8.83 10.72
N GLN A 176 -8.25 9.21 10.30
CA GLN A 176 -8.50 10.38 9.45
C GLN A 176 -9.11 11.57 10.22
N ARG A 177 -8.96 11.59 11.54
CA ARG A 177 -9.58 12.61 12.42
C ARG A 177 -9.30 14.04 11.96
N THR A 178 -8.06 14.34 11.59
CA THR A 178 -7.66 15.69 11.16
C THR A 178 -8.41 16.11 9.90
N MET A 179 -8.45 15.26 8.88
CA MET A 179 -9.16 15.55 7.64
C MET A 179 -10.66 15.70 7.85
N LEU A 180 -11.26 14.82 8.65
CA LEU A 180 -12.70 14.88 8.97
C LEU A 180 -13.08 16.14 9.75
N ARG A 181 -12.17 16.68 10.59
CA ARG A 181 -12.42 17.87 11.41
C ARG A 181 -12.09 19.18 10.68
N ASP A 182 -10.94 19.23 10.01
CA ASP A 182 -10.31 20.50 9.60
C ASP A 182 -10.45 20.81 8.11
N SER A 183 -10.84 19.84 7.28
CA SER A 183 -10.99 20.08 5.85
C SER A 183 -12.17 21.04 5.58
N SER A 184 -11.91 22.11 4.83
CA SER A 184 -12.94 23.03 4.34
C SER A 184 -13.78 22.46 3.19
N ARG A 185 -13.28 21.39 2.55
CA ARG A 185 -13.93 20.76 1.38
C ARG A 185 -14.69 19.49 1.72
N LEU A 186 -14.52 18.96 2.93
CA LEU A 186 -15.24 17.80 3.44
C LEU A 186 -16.20 18.23 4.55
N GLN A 187 -17.48 18.11 4.27
CA GLN A 187 -18.54 18.29 5.26
C GLN A 187 -19.13 16.91 5.57
N GLY A 188 -19.09 16.51 6.83
CA GLY A 188 -19.66 15.26 7.31
C GLY A 188 -20.93 15.52 8.12
N LEU A 189 -22.03 14.81 7.81
CA LEU A 189 -23.25 14.83 8.57
C LEU A 189 -23.48 13.46 9.21
N TYR A 190 -23.50 13.40 10.53
CA TYR A 190 -23.92 12.20 11.26
C TYR A 190 -25.39 12.30 11.67
N HIS A 191 -26.05 11.19 12.03
CA HIS A 191 -27.50 11.02 12.13
C HIS A 191 -28.28 11.27 10.84
N ALA A 192 -27.60 11.30 9.71
CA ALA A 192 -28.13 11.56 8.39
C ALA A 192 -28.52 10.27 7.67
N ASN A 193 -29.75 9.84 7.81
CA ASN A 193 -30.23 8.60 7.22
C ASN A 193 -30.75 8.86 5.80
N VAL A 194 -30.13 8.24 4.79
CA VAL A 194 -30.62 8.30 3.42
C VAL A 194 -31.84 7.38 3.26
N MET A 195 -32.95 7.98 2.88
CA MET A 195 -34.25 7.33 2.75
C MET A 195 -34.57 6.86 1.33
N GLY A 196 -33.80 7.33 0.33
CA GLY A 196 -34.00 6.98 -1.07
C GLY A 196 -33.54 8.10 -1.99
N PHE A 197 -33.81 7.88 -3.26
CA PHE A 197 -33.33 8.72 -4.36
C PHE A 197 -34.47 9.53 -4.99
N VAL A 198 -34.14 10.71 -5.49
CA VAL A 198 -34.95 11.47 -6.42
C VAL A 198 -34.28 11.32 -7.78
N LEU A 199 -34.98 10.68 -8.71
CA LEU A 199 -34.53 10.52 -10.09
C LEU A 199 -35.01 11.66 -10.96
N ASN A 200 -34.25 11.96 -12.02
CA ASN A 200 -34.75 12.86 -13.08
C ASN A 200 -35.88 12.17 -13.88
N ASP A 201 -36.58 12.92 -14.73
CA ASP A 201 -37.73 12.43 -15.52
C ASP A 201 -37.40 11.20 -16.37
N SER A 202 -36.21 11.11 -16.92
CA SER A 202 -35.73 9.94 -17.70
C SER A 202 -35.25 8.75 -16.83
N SER A 203 -35.20 8.91 -15.52
CA SER A 203 -34.63 7.96 -14.56
C SER A 203 -33.16 7.58 -14.85
N SER A 204 -32.45 8.40 -15.62
CA SER A 204 -31.04 8.18 -16.00
C SER A 204 -30.04 8.78 -15.04
N ALA A 205 -30.46 9.65 -14.11
CA ALA A 205 -29.60 10.29 -13.13
C ALA A 205 -30.32 10.54 -11.79
N ILE A 206 -29.54 10.58 -10.73
CA ILE A 206 -29.98 11.01 -9.40
C ILE A 206 -29.91 12.55 -9.34
N GLU A 207 -31.01 13.20 -9.06
CA GLU A 207 -31.06 14.66 -8.82
C GLU A 207 -30.74 15.00 -7.37
N ALA A 208 -31.26 14.18 -6.43
CA ALA A 208 -31.05 14.36 -5.01
C ALA A 208 -31.20 13.06 -4.23
N VAL A 209 -30.69 13.02 -3.02
CA VAL A 209 -31.00 11.99 -2.03
C VAL A 209 -31.87 12.59 -0.92
N ARG A 210 -32.91 11.85 -0.51
CA ARG A 210 -33.74 12.21 0.64
C ARG A 210 -33.09 11.77 1.92
N VAL A 211 -32.92 12.69 2.85
CA VAL A 211 -32.24 12.44 4.13
C VAL A 211 -33.19 12.73 5.27
N ARG A 212 -33.21 11.87 6.29
CA ARG A 212 -34.03 11.98 7.49
C ARG A 212 -33.20 11.74 8.74
N GLY A 213 -33.40 12.59 9.74
CA GLY A 213 -32.88 12.42 11.08
C GLY A 213 -33.75 11.52 11.96
N TYR A 214 -33.29 11.19 13.14
CA TYR A 214 -34.05 10.41 14.12
C TYR A 214 -35.10 11.25 14.87
N GLU A 215 -34.91 12.58 14.91
CA GLU A 215 -35.83 13.54 15.60
C GLU A 215 -36.85 14.18 14.64
N GLY A 216 -36.86 13.72 13.38
CA GLY A 216 -37.83 14.14 12.38
C GLY A 216 -37.37 15.21 11.41
N ALA A 217 -36.12 15.68 11.50
CA ALA A 217 -35.53 16.55 10.49
C ALA A 217 -35.49 15.84 9.13
N GLU A 218 -35.97 16.50 8.08
CA GLU A 218 -35.97 16.00 6.71
C GLU A 218 -35.46 17.03 5.73
N THR A 219 -34.64 16.58 4.76
CA THR A 219 -34.18 17.43 3.66
C THR A 219 -33.80 16.61 2.44
N VAL A 220 -33.41 17.30 1.38
CA VAL A 220 -32.73 16.67 0.22
C VAL A 220 -31.31 17.20 0.11
N ILE A 221 -30.43 16.37 -0.35
CA ILE A 221 -29.02 16.73 -0.66
C ILE A 221 -28.79 16.52 -2.14
N THR A 222 -28.32 17.57 -2.80
CA THR A 222 -28.00 17.58 -4.23
C THR A 222 -26.50 17.52 -4.45
N ALA A 223 -26.07 16.65 -5.35
CA ALA A 223 -24.66 16.53 -5.74
C ALA A 223 -24.58 16.23 -7.25
N ASP A 224 -23.40 16.43 -7.83
CA ASP A 224 -23.16 16.02 -9.21
C ASP A 224 -23.04 14.50 -9.30
N ARG A 225 -22.49 13.85 -8.27
CA ARG A 225 -22.29 12.40 -8.18
C ARG A 225 -22.61 11.86 -6.80
N TYR A 226 -23.10 10.62 -6.77
CA TYR A 226 -23.51 9.94 -5.53
C TYR A 226 -22.77 8.60 -5.42
N VAL A 227 -22.22 8.32 -4.24
CA VAL A 227 -21.49 7.05 -3.99
C VAL A 227 -22.08 6.33 -2.79
N LEU A 228 -22.52 5.09 -2.98
CA LEU A 228 -22.99 4.22 -1.90
C LEU A 228 -21.79 3.48 -1.28
N ALA A 229 -21.45 3.82 -0.05
CA ALA A 229 -20.38 3.19 0.75
C ALA A 229 -20.93 2.52 2.01
N LEU A 230 -22.12 1.90 1.90
CA LEU A 230 -22.94 1.39 3.02
C LEU A 230 -22.59 -0.06 3.44
N GLY A 231 -21.55 -0.67 2.84
CA GLY A 231 -21.22 -2.07 3.01
C GLY A 231 -22.17 -3.01 2.27
N GLY A 232 -21.98 -4.32 2.45
CA GLY A 232 -22.65 -5.35 1.63
C GLY A 232 -24.17 -5.35 1.76
N ILE A 233 -24.72 -5.35 2.96
CA ILE A 233 -26.16 -5.54 3.18
C ILE A 233 -26.94 -4.24 2.99
N GLU A 234 -26.54 -3.14 3.60
CA GLU A 234 -27.30 -1.88 3.53
C GLU A 234 -27.30 -1.24 2.13
N THR A 235 -26.23 -1.44 1.33
CA THR A 235 -26.22 -1.05 -0.08
C THR A 235 -27.36 -1.72 -0.85
N ASN A 236 -27.49 -3.04 -0.67
CA ASN A 236 -28.58 -3.79 -1.29
C ASN A 236 -29.94 -3.39 -0.74
N ARG A 237 -30.06 -3.25 0.58
CA ARG A 237 -31.31 -2.83 1.22
C ARG A 237 -31.81 -1.51 0.69
N LEU A 238 -30.94 -0.50 0.57
CA LEU A 238 -31.33 0.83 0.07
C LEU A 238 -31.74 0.79 -1.39
N LEU A 239 -30.99 0.07 -2.25
CA LEU A 239 -31.32 -0.06 -3.67
C LEU A 239 -32.57 -0.87 -3.94
N LEU A 240 -32.93 -1.82 -3.05
CA LEU A 240 -34.12 -2.64 -3.15
C LEU A 240 -35.39 -1.88 -2.71
N GLN A 241 -35.28 -0.75 -1.99
CA GLN A 241 -36.46 0.02 -1.55
C GLN A 241 -37.33 0.38 -2.75
N PRO A 242 -38.68 0.39 -2.61
CA PRO A 242 -39.57 0.81 -3.66
C PRO A 242 -39.27 2.25 -4.12
N VAL A 243 -39.19 2.44 -5.43
CA VAL A 243 -39.07 3.78 -6.03
C VAL A 243 -40.44 4.19 -6.56
N LYS A 244 -40.84 5.46 -6.33
CA LYS A 244 -42.10 6.00 -6.84
C LYS A 244 -42.12 5.93 -8.37
N GLY A 245 -43.13 5.35 -8.94
CA GLY A 245 -43.29 5.20 -10.38
C GLY A 245 -42.76 3.86 -10.93
N ASN A 246 -42.00 3.91 -12.02
CA ASN A 246 -41.42 2.72 -12.63
C ASN A 246 -40.23 2.17 -11.83
N PRO A 247 -39.92 0.85 -11.92
CA PRO A 247 -38.71 0.29 -11.33
C PRO A 247 -37.47 1.07 -11.74
N ALA A 248 -36.61 1.37 -10.78
CA ALA A 248 -35.34 2.03 -11.05
C ALA A 248 -34.45 1.19 -11.99
N PRO A 249 -33.54 1.81 -12.78
CA PRO A 249 -32.71 1.09 -13.74
C PRO A 249 -32.01 -0.13 -13.17
N TRP A 250 -31.48 -0.03 -11.93
CA TRP A 250 -30.77 -1.10 -11.23
C TRP A 250 -31.67 -2.25 -10.73
N GLN A 251 -33.00 -2.12 -10.80
CA GLN A 251 -33.97 -3.13 -10.40
C GLN A 251 -34.48 -3.97 -11.59
N LYS A 252 -34.27 -3.50 -12.83
CA LYS A 252 -34.89 -4.04 -14.04
C LYS A 252 -34.40 -5.43 -14.44
N ASN A 253 -33.11 -5.76 -14.18
CA ASN A 253 -32.53 -7.05 -14.56
C ASN A 253 -32.78 -8.17 -13.54
N GLY A 254 -33.39 -7.86 -12.39
CA GLY A 254 -33.69 -8.83 -11.33
C GLY A 254 -32.49 -9.42 -10.59
N LEU A 255 -31.28 -8.90 -10.84
CA LEU A 255 -30.04 -9.41 -10.24
C LEU A 255 -29.70 -8.76 -8.89
N LEU A 256 -30.32 -7.63 -8.58
CA LEU A 256 -30.06 -6.90 -7.33
C LEU A 256 -30.37 -7.77 -6.12
N GLY A 257 -29.44 -7.83 -5.18
CA GLY A 257 -29.52 -8.65 -3.97
C GLY A 257 -29.10 -10.11 -4.17
N GLN A 258 -28.96 -10.61 -5.43
CA GLN A 258 -28.53 -11.98 -5.69
C GLN A 258 -27.02 -12.19 -5.47
N HIS A 259 -26.62 -13.45 -5.32
CA HIS A 259 -25.24 -13.84 -5.09
C HIS A 259 -24.62 -13.23 -3.83
N PHE A 260 -25.45 -13.02 -2.82
CA PHE A 260 -24.95 -12.66 -1.48
C PHE A 260 -24.04 -13.77 -0.97
N LYS A 261 -22.91 -13.40 -0.40
CA LYS A 261 -21.92 -14.34 0.12
C LYS A 261 -21.18 -13.78 1.32
N ASP A 262 -20.61 -14.67 2.12
CA ASP A 262 -19.66 -14.40 3.19
C ASP A 262 -18.51 -15.42 3.11
N HIS A 263 -17.47 -15.26 3.87
CA HIS A 263 -16.54 -16.37 4.07
C HIS A 263 -17.09 -17.34 5.09
N ILE A 264 -16.95 -18.62 4.81
CA ILE A 264 -17.36 -19.68 5.73
C ILE A 264 -16.18 -20.02 6.63
N SER A 265 -16.37 -19.88 7.93
CA SER A 265 -15.44 -20.34 8.94
C SER A 265 -15.85 -21.69 9.47
N LEU A 266 -15.08 -22.73 9.22
CA LEU A 266 -15.18 -24.02 9.85
C LEU A 266 -14.31 -24.01 11.10
N ASN A 267 -14.91 -24.11 12.27
CA ASN A 267 -14.23 -24.03 13.55
C ASN A 267 -14.18 -25.39 14.24
N GLY A 268 -13.19 -25.58 15.10
CA GLY A 268 -13.18 -26.70 16.02
C GLY A 268 -12.57 -28.00 15.50
N ILE A 269 -11.66 -27.95 14.53
CA ILE A 269 -10.88 -29.12 14.11
C ILE A 269 -9.64 -29.27 15.03
N PRO A 270 -9.58 -30.29 15.91
CA PRO A 270 -8.49 -30.44 16.85
C PRO A 270 -7.15 -30.78 16.16
N ILE A 271 -6.09 -30.18 16.68
CA ILE A 271 -4.70 -30.62 16.42
C ILE A 271 -4.21 -31.34 17.67
N LYS A 272 -4.00 -32.64 17.57
CA LYS A 272 -3.57 -33.47 18.72
C LYS A 272 -2.09 -33.36 19.02
N GLU A 273 -1.28 -33.12 18.00
CA GLU A 273 0.17 -33.11 18.13
C GLU A 273 0.76 -32.12 17.14
N VAL A 274 1.74 -31.33 17.59
CA VAL A 274 2.58 -30.51 16.74
C VAL A 274 3.96 -31.11 16.71
N LEU A 275 4.40 -31.49 15.52
CA LEU A 275 5.63 -32.26 15.31
C LEU A 275 6.86 -31.41 15.05
N THR A 276 6.67 -30.09 14.85
CA THR A 276 7.72 -29.09 14.66
C THR A 276 7.74 -28.05 15.77
N GLN A 277 8.93 -27.65 16.17
CA GLN A 277 9.16 -26.63 17.18
C GLN A 277 9.86 -25.40 16.55
N PRO A 278 9.55 -24.20 16.97
CA PRO A 278 8.48 -23.75 17.88
C PRO A 278 7.15 -23.45 17.16
N ALA A 279 6.10 -24.15 17.50
CA ALA A 279 4.79 -24.05 16.85
C ALA A 279 4.17 -22.63 16.86
N ALA A 280 4.35 -21.91 17.97
CA ALA A 280 3.80 -20.55 18.10
C ALA A 280 4.39 -19.57 17.10
N ARG A 281 5.64 -19.73 16.69
CA ARG A 281 6.29 -18.87 15.69
C ARG A 281 5.69 -19.06 14.30
N TYR A 282 5.17 -20.25 13.99
CA TYR A 282 4.51 -20.54 12.71
C TYR A 282 3.03 -20.22 12.72
N PHE A 283 2.34 -20.37 13.85
CA PHE A 283 0.87 -20.32 13.92
C PHE A 283 0.32 -19.12 14.64
N GLY A 284 1.09 -18.54 15.56
CA GLY A 284 0.66 -17.40 16.35
C GLY A 284 0.65 -16.09 15.56
N TYR A 285 0.18 -15.07 16.26
CA TYR A 285 0.39 -13.70 15.80
C TYR A 285 1.85 -13.32 16.05
N VAL A 286 2.48 -12.75 15.03
CA VAL A 286 3.84 -12.23 15.14
C VAL A 286 3.79 -10.71 15.05
N THR A 287 4.52 -10.03 15.94
CA THR A 287 4.65 -8.58 15.92
C THR A 287 6.09 -8.22 15.56
N LEU A 288 6.29 -7.57 14.43
CA LEU A 288 7.57 -7.06 13.96
C LEU A 288 7.46 -5.55 13.75
N ASN A 289 8.32 -4.76 14.40
CA ASN A 289 8.33 -3.29 14.28
C ASN A 289 6.95 -2.65 14.49
N ASN A 290 6.22 -3.07 15.53
CA ASN A 290 4.85 -2.66 15.85
C ASN A 290 3.77 -3.08 14.84
N PHE A 291 4.09 -3.86 13.82
CA PHE A 291 3.12 -4.42 12.89
C PHE A 291 2.84 -5.88 13.22
N ARG A 292 1.57 -6.24 13.15
CA ARG A 292 1.08 -7.56 13.50
C ARG A 292 0.81 -8.38 12.23
N TYR A 293 1.27 -9.62 12.24
CA TYR A 293 1.12 -10.59 11.15
C TYR A 293 0.46 -11.86 11.66
N HIS A 294 -0.27 -12.52 10.78
CA HIS A 294 -0.83 -13.83 11.06
C HIS A 294 -0.77 -14.70 9.81
N ASN A 295 -0.20 -15.88 9.96
CA ASN A 295 0.00 -16.81 8.86
C ASN A 295 -1.32 -17.48 8.44
N LYS A 296 -1.52 -17.60 7.14
CA LYS A 296 -2.60 -18.33 6.49
C LYS A 296 -1.98 -19.48 5.69
N ILE A 297 -2.45 -20.69 5.92
CA ILE A 297 -2.03 -21.89 5.19
C ILE A 297 -3.13 -22.17 4.17
N HIS A 298 -2.89 -21.89 2.89
CA HIS A 298 -3.92 -22.05 1.87
C HIS A 298 -3.58 -23.19 0.90
N LEU A 299 -4.62 -23.84 0.34
CA LEU A 299 -4.43 -24.82 -0.74
C LEU A 299 -3.84 -24.15 -1.97
N SER A 300 -2.89 -24.82 -2.60
CA SER A 300 -2.34 -24.38 -3.88
C SER A 300 -3.44 -24.39 -4.96
N LEU A 301 -3.30 -23.50 -5.96
CA LEU A 301 -4.22 -23.46 -7.09
C LEU A 301 -4.35 -24.82 -7.79
N GLN A 302 -3.23 -25.54 -7.91
CA GLN A 302 -3.22 -26.87 -8.54
C GLN A 302 -4.12 -27.86 -7.79
N GLU A 303 -4.07 -27.89 -6.47
CA GLU A 303 -4.93 -28.76 -5.66
C GLU A 303 -6.39 -28.31 -5.69
N GLN A 304 -6.67 -27.00 -5.72
CA GLN A 304 -8.02 -26.47 -5.85
C GLN A 304 -8.66 -26.91 -7.17
N VAL A 305 -7.95 -26.73 -8.28
CA VAL A 305 -8.44 -27.15 -9.62
C VAL A 305 -8.64 -28.67 -9.69
N LYS A 306 -7.70 -29.47 -9.18
CA LYS A 306 -7.76 -30.93 -9.15
C LYS A 306 -8.96 -31.43 -8.35
N ALA A 307 -9.28 -30.80 -7.24
CA ALA A 307 -10.39 -31.20 -6.37
C ALA A 307 -11.73 -30.55 -6.75
N GLY A 308 -11.76 -29.58 -7.66
CA GLY A 308 -12.94 -28.75 -7.92
C GLY A 308 -13.34 -27.87 -6.75
N SER A 309 -12.40 -27.56 -5.87
CA SER A 309 -12.67 -26.81 -4.62
C SER A 309 -12.56 -25.30 -4.83
N LEU A 310 -13.19 -24.55 -3.95
CA LEU A 310 -13.06 -23.10 -3.85
C LEU A 310 -11.72 -22.71 -3.23
N ASN A 311 -11.42 -21.39 -3.24
CA ASN A 311 -10.26 -20.87 -2.54
C ASN A 311 -10.43 -20.99 -1.01
N VAL A 312 -9.43 -21.52 -0.34
CA VAL A 312 -9.53 -21.90 1.08
C VAL A 312 -8.21 -21.81 1.79
N ALA A 313 -8.25 -21.30 3.01
CA ALA A 313 -7.08 -21.24 3.88
C ALA A 313 -7.42 -21.65 5.31
N GLY A 314 -6.45 -22.23 5.99
CA GLY A 314 -6.54 -22.53 7.40
C GLY A 314 -5.61 -21.66 8.25
N THR A 315 -5.98 -21.51 9.50
CA THR A 315 -5.16 -20.96 10.55
C THR A 315 -5.11 -21.93 11.73
N ILE A 316 -3.96 -22.02 12.36
CA ILE A 316 -3.79 -22.83 13.56
C ILE A 316 -3.60 -21.88 14.74
N GLY A 317 -4.35 -22.09 15.79
CA GLY A 317 -4.27 -21.24 16.98
C GLY A 317 -4.65 -21.99 18.26
N PRO A 318 -4.33 -21.40 19.42
CA PRO A 318 -4.70 -22.00 20.70
C PRO A 318 -6.23 -21.99 20.87
N TRP A 319 -6.74 -23.07 21.41
CA TRP A 319 -8.15 -23.18 21.77
C TRP A 319 -8.35 -23.00 23.27
N ARG A 320 -9.28 -22.12 23.62
CA ARG A 320 -9.71 -21.91 24.99
C ARG A 320 -11.22 -22.01 25.12
N LYS A 321 -11.69 -22.75 26.12
CA LYS A 321 -13.12 -22.86 26.41
C LYS A 321 -13.73 -21.51 26.81
N ASP A 322 -12.95 -20.68 27.48
CA ASP A 322 -13.31 -19.35 28.00
C ASP A 322 -12.93 -18.18 27.07
N GLN A 323 -12.60 -18.46 25.81
CA GLN A 323 -12.22 -17.45 24.82
C GLN A 323 -13.22 -16.29 24.70
N PRO A 324 -14.56 -16.52 24.66
CA PRO A 324 -15.52 -15.42 24.55
C PRO A 324 -15.47 -14.44 25.75
N GLU A 325 -15.24 -14.96 26.97
CA GLU A 325 -15.19 -14.12 28.18
C GLU A 325 -13.87 -13.34 28.24
N ARG A 326 -12.78 -13.98 27.84
CA ARG A 326 -11.48 -13.31 27.71
C ARG A 326 -11.50 -12.21 26.66
N ASP A 327 -12.11 -12.45 25.50
CA ASP A 327 -12.27 -11.44 24.46
C ASP A 327 -13.12 -10.26 24.93
N ALA A 328 -14.18 -10.51 25.68
CA ALA A 328 -14.97 -9.47 26.33
C ALA A 328 -14.12 -8.63 27.30
N ALA A 329 -13.24 -9.26 28.09
CA ALA A 329 -12.32 -8.57 28.98
C ALA A 329 -11.31 -7.70 28.19
N ILE A 330 -10.78 -8.19 27.08
CA ILE A 330 -9.87 -7.41 26.20
C ILE A 330 -10.59 -6.20 25.62
N VAL A 331 -11.81 -6.38 25.15
CA VAL A 331 -12.64 -5.28 24.60
C VAL A 331 -12.88 -4.22 25.67
N MET A 332 -13.32 -4.65 26.86
CA MET A 332 -13.52 -3.74 28.00
C MET A 332 -12.26 -2.95 28.34
N LEU A 333 -11.10 -3.60 28.43
CA LEU A 333 -9.83 -2.93 28.72
C LEU A 333 -9.45 -1.90 27.66
N ARG A 334 -9.68 -2.22 26.40
CA ARG A 334 -9.45 -1.28 25.30
C ARG A 334 -10.35 -0.04 25.39
N GLU A 335 -11.61 -0.23 25.76
CA GLU A 335 -12.53 0.89 25.96
C GLU A 335 -12.13 1.76 27.15
N VAL A 336 -11.64 1.16 28.22
CA VAL A 336 -11.10 1.90 29.38
C VAL A 336 -9.91 2.75 28.94
N VAL A 337 -8.92 2.14 28.28
CA VAL A 337 -7.67 2.81 27.90
C VAL A 337 -7.88 3.86 26.81
N ARG A 338 -8.72 3.57 25.82
CA ARG A 338 -8.86 4.43 24.63
C ARG A 338 -9.97 5.47 24.74
N LYS A 339 -11.06 5.13 25.43
CA LYS A 339 -12.27 5.96 25.51
C LYS A 339 -12.54 6.52 26.91
N GLY A 340 -11.69 6.21 27.89
CA GLY A 340 -11.91 6.62 29.27
C GLY A 340 -13.18 6.02 29.92
N ARG A 341 -13.71 4.91 29.34
CA ARG A 341 -14.90 4.22 29.88
C ARG A 341 -14.65 3.80 31.33
N ARG A 342 -15.67 3.94 32.19
CA ARG A 342 -15.65 3.41 33.56
C ARG A 342 -16.47 2.10 33.60
N PRO A 343 -15.82 0.93 33.67
CA PRO A 343 -16.53 -0.34 33.80
C PRO A 343 -17.20 -0.48 35.15
N THR A 344 -18.28 -1.24 35.18
CA THR A 344 -18.96 -1.61 36.42
C THR A 344 -18.13 -2.59 37.25
N ALA A 345 -18.38 -2.68 38.55
CA ALA A 345 -17.71 -3.65 39.42
C ALA A 345 -17.88 -5.10 38.94
N ALA A 346 -19.04 -5.44 38.36
CA ALA A 346 -19.31 -6.78 37.82
C ALA A 346 -18.47 -7.05 36.56
N GLU A 347 -18.23 -6.06 35.71
CA GLU A 347 -17.35 -6.19 34.54
C GLU A 347 -15.89 -6.37 34.97
N TRP A 348 -15.42 -5.59 35.93
CA TRP A 348 -14.10 -5.77 36.52
C TRP A 348 -13.92 -7.13 37.15
N GLY A 349 -14.91 -7.62 37.91
CA GLY A 349 -14.89 -8.96 38.50
C GLY A 349 -14.76 -10.08 37.48
N ARG A 350 -15.49 -9.99 36.37
CA ARG A 350 -15.35 -10.94 35.24
C ARG A 350 -14.01 -10.86 34.52
N ALA A 351 -13.45 -9.66 34.37
CA ALA A 351 -12.20 -9.44 33.69
C ALA A 351 -10.97 -9.80 34.53
N ALA A 352 -11.06 -9.69 35.84
CA ALA A 352 -9.91 -9.78 36.77
C ALA A 352 -9.08 -11.06 36.61
N ARG A 353 -9.75 -12.22 36.36
CA ARG A 353 -9.07 -13.50 36.16
C ARG A 353 -8.22 -13.57 34.89
N TYR A 354 -8.51 -12.71 33.90
CA TYR A 354 -7.79 -12.68 32.62
C TYR A 354 -6.69 -11.62 32.56
N LEU A 355 -6.71 -10.63 33.46
CA LEU A 355 -5.77 -9.51 33.47
C LEU A 355 -4.31 -9.95 33.49
N PRO A 356 -3.87 -10.89 34.35
CA PRO A 356 -2.47 -11.29 34.40
C PRO A 356 -1.99 -11.89 33.05
N GLY A 357 -2.81 -12.73 32.44
CA GLY A 357 -2.49 -13.34 31.13
C GLY A 357 -2.50 -12.31 30.00
N ILE A 358 -3.49 -11.41 29.98
CA ILE A 358 -3.58 -10.35 28.94
C ILE A 358 -2.39 -9.39 29.03
N THR A 359 -2.03 -8.99 30.25
CA THR A 359 -0.87 -8.07 30.48
C THR A 359 0.45 -8.75 30.15
N TRP A 360 0.63 -10.02 30.52
CA TRP A 360 1.81 -10.79 30.18
C TRP A 360 1.96 -10.98 28.66
N GLU A 361 0.90 -11.34 27.96
CA GLU A 361 0.90 -11.44 26.50
C GLU A 361 1.24 -10.10 25.82
N ALA A 362 0.62 -9.00 26.30
CA ALA A 362 0.89 -7.67 25.76
C ALA A 362 2.34 -7.24 25.99
N LEU A 363 2.90 -7.53 27.16
CA LEU A 363 4.28 -7.24 27.51
C LEU A 363 5.25 -8.10 26.69
N SER A 364 4.99 -9.39 26.57
CA SER A 364 5.80 -10.32 25.79
C SER A 364 5.81 -9.94 24.30
N GLN A 365 4.66 -9.59 23.74
CA GLN A 365 4.57 -9.07 22.36
C GLN A 365 5.37 -7.78 22.17
N ARG A 366 5.36 -6.90 23.17
CA ARG A 366 6.05 -5.60 23.09
C ARG A 366 7.57 -5.72 23.26
N LEU A 367 8.03 -6.60 24.12
CA LEU A 367 9.45 -6.76 24.45
C LEU A 367 10.15 -7.80 23.56
N LEU A 368 9.48 -8.90 23.25
CA LEU A 368 10.06 -10.05 22.54
C LEU A 368 9.58 -10.15 21.09
N GLY A 369 8.55 -9.39 20.69
CA GLY A 369 7.93 -9.48 19.37
C GLY A 369 7.10 -10.75 19.17
N GLU A 370 7.00 -11.63 20.15
CA GLU A 370 6.39 -12.95 20.08
C GLU A 370 5.41 -13.19 21.24
N LEU A 371 4.43 -14.07 21.01
CA LEU A 371 3.63 -14.62 22.10
C LEU A 371 4.44 -15.65 22.89
N PRO A 372 4.28 -15.73 24.24
CA PRO A 372 4.90 -16.79 25.02
C PRO A 372 4.46 -18.18 24.51
N ASN A 373 5.44 -19.07 24.28
CA ASN A 373 5.18 -20.41 23.74
C ASN A 373 4.84 -21.47 24.79
N ASP A 374 4.90 -21.12 26.04
CA ASP A 374 4.89 -22.05 27.18
C ASP A 374 3.55 -22.05 27.95
N GLY A 375 2.60 -21.27 27.49
CA GLY A 375 1.27 -21.26 28.13
C GLY A 375 0.48 -22.56 27.91
N PRO A 376 -0.38 -22.93 28.87
CA PRO A 376 -1.23 -24.14 28.78
C PRO A 376 -2.15 -24.15 27.54
N GLU A 377 -2.45 -22.99 26.97
CA GLU A 377 -3.24 -22.82 25.75
C GLU A 377 -2.58 -23.44 24.52
N TRP A 378 -1.25 -23.43 24.42
CA TRP A 378 -0.51 -24.05 23.31
C TRP A 378 -0.51 -25.58 23.33
N LYS A 379 -1.04 -26.18 24.41
CA LYS A 379 -1.27 -27.63 24.51
C LYS A 379 -2.53 -28.10 23.81
N ARG A 380 -3.45 -27.16 23.44
CA ARG A 380 -4.70 -27.46 22.73
C ARG A 380 -4.81 -26.53 21.54
N LEU A 381 -4.34 -26.99 20.41
CA LEU A 381 -4.44 -26.25 19.16
C LEU A 381 -5.65 -26.68 18.36
N MET A 382 -6.22 -25.74 17.62
CA MET A 382 -7.31 -25.98 16.69
C MET A 382 -6.95 -25.41 15.33
N LEU A 383 -7.33 -26.14 14.30
CA LEU A 383 -7.37 -25.66 12.94
C LEU A 383 -8.75 -25.01 12.70
N THR A 384 -8.73 -23.75 12.29
CA THR A 384 -9.89 -23.04 11.76
C THR A 384 -9.69 -22.86 10.26
N VAL A 385 -10.68 -23.26 9.47
CA VAL A 385 -10.62 -23.17 8.01
C VAL A 385 -11.56 -22.07 7.53
N HIS A 386 -11.03 -21.18 6.70
CA HIS A 386 -11.80 -20.11 6.06
C HIS A 386 -11.93 -20.40 4.57
N SER A 387 -13.14 -20.60 4.10
CA SER A 387 -13.44 -20.88 2.71
C SER A 387 -14.09 -19.68 2.02
N GLU A 388 -13.72 -19.46 0.79
CA GLU A 388 -14.54 -18.72 -0.15
C GLU A 388 -15.93 -19.34 -0.23
N GLN A 389 -16.92 -18.52 -0.57
CA GLN A 389 -18.25 -18.97 -0.92
C GLN A 389 -18.50 -18.76 -2.41
N SER A 390 -19.05 -19.78 -3.06
CA SER A 390 -19.41 -19.75 -4.48
C SER A 390 -20.51 -18.72 -4.75
N PRO A 391 -20.50 -18.06 -5.91
CA PRO A 391 -21.62 -17.21 -6.33
C PRO A 391 -22.84 -18.05 -6.64
N GLN A 392 -23.84 -18.04 -5.75
CA GLN A 392 -25.09 -18.78 -5.92
C GLN A 392 -26.30 -17.86 -5.80
N SER A 393 -27.28 -18.00 -6.72
CA SER A 393 -28.47 -17.15 -6.75
C SER A 393 -29.43 -17.41 -5.57
N ALA A 394 -29.34 -18.60 -4.97
CA ALA A 394 -30.14 -18.96 -3.79
C ALA A 394 -29.71 -18.22 -2.50
N SER A 395 -28.47 -17.70 -2.43
CA SER A 395 -28.06 -16.81 -1.35
C SER A 395 -28.34 -15.39 -1.77
N LEU A 396 -29.28 -14.72 -1.10
CA LEU A 396 -29.79 -13.42 -1.57
C LEU A 396 -30.24 -12.51 -0.43
N ILE A 397 -30.27 -11.24 -0.73
CA ILE A 397 -30.84 -10.18 0.10
C ILE A 397 -32.12 -9.69 -0.56
N THR A 398 -33.22 -9.72 0.20
CA THR A 398 -34.52 -9.16 -0.20
C THR A 398 -35.02 -8.22 0.88
N LEU A 399 -36.24 -7.71 0.72
CA LEU A 399 -36.93 -6.93 1.76
C LEU A 399 -38.03 -7.75 2.38
N THR A 400 -38.36 -7.41 3.63
CA THR A 400 -39.56 -7.87 4.31
C THR A 400 -40.69 -6.85 4.13
N GLU A 401 -41.89 -7.19 4.61
CA GLU A 401 -42.99 -6.21 4.71
C GLU A 401 -42.87 -5.30 5.93
N GLU A 402 -42.03 -5.67 6.92
CA GLU A 402 -41.83 -4.91 8.15
C GLU A 402 -40.94 -3.68 7.87
N GLN A 403 -41.37 -2.52 8.34
CA GLN A 403 -40.60 -1.29 8.30
C GLN A 403 -39.71 -1.12 9.55
N ASP A 404 -38.63 -0.42 9.40
CA ASP A 404 -37.81 0.06 10.52
C ASP A 404 -38.43 1.35 11.13
N ALA A 405 -37.78 1.86 12.19
CA ALA A 405 -38.23 3.09 12.88
C ALA A 405 -38.21 4.34 12.00
N LEU A 406 -37.58 4.33 10.84
CA LEU A 406 -37.53 5.41 9.89
C LEU A 406 -38.50 5.23 8.71
N GLY A 407 -39.18 4.09 8.62
CA GLY A 407 -40.15 3.78 7.59
C GLY A 407 -39.60 3.07 6.35
N LEU A 408 -38.33 2.62 6.37
CA LEU A 408 -37.78 1.78 5.30
C LEU A 408 -38.04 0.30 5.59
N LEU A 409 -38.34 -0.46 4.53
CA LEU A 409 -38.50 -1.91 4.63
C LEU A 409 -37.20 -2.56 5.12
N ARG A 410 -37.32 -3.55 6.01
CA ARG A 410 -36.17 -4.25 6.58
C ARG A 410 -35.57 -5.23 5.59
N ALA A 411 -34.25 -5.47 5.72
CA ALA A 411 -33.58 -6.52 4.95
C ALA A 411 -33.99 -7.91 5.45
N LYS A 412 -34.11 -8.82 4.50
CA LYS A 412 -34.15 -10.27 4.71
C LYS A 412 -32.92 -10.88 4.04
N VAL A 413 -32.15 -11.65 4.79
CA VAL A 413 -30.95 -12.34 4.29
C VAL A 413 -31.18 -13.83 4.30
N ASP A 414 -31.20 -14.44 3.12
CA ASP A 414 -31.21 -15.89 2.94
C ASP A 414 -29.78 -16.32 2.58
N TRP A 415 -29.07 -16.86 3.58
CA TRP A 415 -27.68 -17.29 3.41
C TRP A 415 -27.60 -18.81 3.36
N ARG A 416 -26.95 -19.35 2.33
CA ARG A 416 -26.92 -20.80 2.08
C ARG A 416 -25.51 -21.28 1.82
N ILE A 417 -25.19 -22.45 2.38
CA ILE A 417 -23.94 -23.18 2.15
C ILE A 417 -24.25 -24.31 1.16
N SER A 418 -23.59 -24.34 0.01
CA SER A 418 -23.78 -25.39 -1.02
C SER A 418 -22.85 -26.58 -0.79
N ASP A 419 -23.01 -27.60 -1.62
CA ASP A 419 -22.18 -28.81 -1.58
C ASP A 419 -20.73 -28.50 -2.02
N GLN A 420 -20.53 -27.45 -2.83
CA GLN A 420 -19.18 -27.04 -3.22
C GLN A 420 -18.36 -26.49 -2.04
N GLU A 421 -18.98 -25.76 -1.14
CA GLU A 421 -18.33 -25.32 0.11
C GLU A 421 -18.04 -26.52 1.01
N LEU A 422 -18.94 -27.48 1.16
CA LEU A 422 -18.69 -28.71 1.92
C LEU A 422 -17.54 -29.53 1.33
N LEU A 423 -17.55 -29.71 0.02
CA LEU A 423 -16.42 -30.35 -0.71
C LEU A 423 -15.09 -29.62 -0.42
N THR A 424 -15.10 -28.28 -0.48
CA THR A 424 -13.93 -27.48 -0.22
C THR A 424 -13.37 -27.67 1.19
N LEU A 425 -14.23 -27.59 2.21
CA LEU A 425 -13.86 -27.76 3.60
C LEU A 425 -13.32 -29.18 3.87
N ARG A 426 -13.98 -30.21 3.34
CA ARG A 426 -13.54 -31.62 3.46
C ARG A 426 -12.21 -31.85 2.74
N THR A 427 -12.07 -31.30 1.54
CA THR A 427 -10.81 -31.37 0.78
C THR A 427 -9.66 -30.77 1.57
N TYR A 428 -9.85 -29.57 2.11
CA TYR A 428 -8.82 -28.90 2.90
C TYR A 428 -8.44 -29.74 4.13
N VAL A 429 -9.42 -30.18 4.92
CA VAL A 429 -9.17 -30.96 6.15
C VAL A 429 -8.47 -32.28 5.83
N LYS A 430 -8.89 -32.98 4.76
CA LYS A 430 -8.25 -34.22 4.33
C LYS A 430 -6.81 -33.99 3.91
N ARG A 431 -6.54 -32.98 3.09
CA ARG A 431 -5.16 -32.64 2.70
C ARG A 431 -4.31 -32.21 3.91
N ALA A 432 -4.88 -31.45 4.84
CA ALA A 432 -4.18 -31.09 6.06
C ALA A 432 -3.84 -32.34 6.92
N MET A 433 -4.76 -33.30 7.02
CA MET A 433 -4.46 -34.57 7.70
C MET A 433 -3.29 -35.32 7.04
N ASP A 434 -3.36 -35.49 5.73
CA ASP A 434 -2.41 -36.32 4.99
C ASP A 434 -1.03 -35.64 4.92
N VAL A 435 -0.98 -34.37 4.48
CA VAL A 435 0.28 -33.64 4.23
C VAL A 435 0.95 -33.21 5.53
N PHE A 436 0.19 -32.72 6.51
CA PHE A 436 0.79 -32.26 7.77
C PHE A 436 1.40 -33.43 8.54
N ALA A 437 0.77 -34.63 8.50
CA ALA A 437 1.34 -35.83 9.10
C ALA A 437 2.57 -36.33 8.32
N ALA A 438 2.49 -36.43 7.00
CA ALA A 438 3.61 -36.88 6.15
C ALA A 438 4.84 -35.97 6.26
N ARG A 439 4.64 -34.66 6.38
CA ARG A 439 5.70 -33.65 6.54
C ARG A 439 6.12 -33.45 8.01
N ARG A 440 5.59 -34.26 8.93
CA ARG A 440 5.86 -34.18 10.37
C ARG A 440 5.60 -32.77 10.93
N PHE A 441 4.53 -32.11 10.44
CA PHE A 441 4.16 -30.76 10.83
C PHE A 441 3.16 -30.77 11.97
N ALA A 442 2.00 -31.43 11.80
CA ALA A 442 0.98 -31.53 12.82
C ALA A 442 0.04 -32.73 12.56
N ARG A 443 -0.63 -33.21 13.61
CA ARG A 443 -1.65 -34.24 13.51
C ARG A 443 -3.03 -33.67 13.67
N VAL A 444 -3.72 -33.50 12.54
CA VAL A 444 -5.10 -33.00 12.47
C VAL A 444 -6.08 -34.17 12.68
N VAL A 445 -7.07 -33.98 13.54
CA VAL A 445 -8.04 -35.04 13.87
C VAL A 445 -9.46 -34.45 13.85
N PRO A 446 -10.17 -34.52 12.73
CA PRO A 446 -11.56 -34.05 12.65
C PRO A 446 -12.49 -34.93 13.50
N PRO A 447 -13.67 -34.40 13.87
CA PRO A 447 -14.71 -35.19 14.56
C PRO A 447 -15.15 -36.42 13.77
N LYS A 448 -15.61 -37.47 14.47
CA LYS A 448 -16.18 -38.65 13.84
C LYS A 448 -17.41 -38.24 12.99
N GLY A 449 -17.50 -38.75 11.79
CA GLY A 449 -18.56 -38.42 10.83
C GLY A 449 -18.30 -37.18 9.98
N PHE A 450 -17.16 -36.50 10.16
CA PHE A 450 -16.86 -35.26 9.43
C PHE A 450 -16.91 -35.40 7.90
N PHE A 451 -16.50 -36.55 7.38
CA PHE A 451 -16.45 -36.76 5.93
C PHE A 451 -17.77 -37.30 5.35
N GLU A 452 -18.63 -37.85 6.18
CA GLU A 452 -19.86 -38.55 5.79
C GLU A 452 -21.14 -37.75 6.07
N ASP A 453 -21.14 -36.96 7.16
CA ASP A 453 -22.33 -36.24 7.63
C ASP A 453 -22.25 -34.74 7.26
N ASP A 454 -23.09 -34.35 6.30
CA ASP A 454 -23.20 -32.94 5.87
C ASP A 454 -23.81 -32.04 6.95
N ALA A 455 -24.75 -32.56 7.73
CA ALA A 455 -25.41 -31.79 8.79
C ALA A 455 -24.42 -31.44 9.88
N LEU A 456 -23.51 -32.37 10.24
CA LEU A 456 -22.42 -32.12 11.16
C LEU A 456 -21.54 -31.01 10.68
N VAL A 457 -21.04 -31.09 9.43
CA VAL A 457 -20.13 -30.06 8.87
C VAL A 457 -20.81 -28.69 8.81
N ARG A 458 -22.05 -28.61 8.34
CA ARG A 458 -22.85 -27.38 8.33
C ARG A 458 -23.02 -26.79 9.74
N SER A 459 -23.25 -27.63 10.75
CA SER A 459 -23.37 -27.16 12.13
C SER A 459 -22.08 -26.55 12.71
N MET A 460 -20.91 -26.96 12.20
CA MET A 460 -19.60 -26.43 12.57
C MET A 460 -19.24 -25.15 11.82
N CYS A 461 -19.99 -24.79 10.78
CA CYS A 461 -19.76 -23.62 9.97
C CYS A 461 -20.38 -22.37 10.59
N THR A 462 -19.66 -21.25 10.51
CA THR A 462 -20.14 -19.91 10.87
C THR A 462 -19.76 -18.91 9.79
N ASP A 463 -20.48 -17.81 9.75
CA ASP A 463 -20.10 -16.63 8.98
C ASP A 463 -18.85 -15.92 9.55
N SER A 464 -18.21 -15.09 8.74
CA SER A 464 -16.99 -14.32 9.09
C SER A 464 -17.18 -12.81 9.10
N TYR A 465 -18.43 -12.35 8.97
CA TYR A 465 -18.81 -10.93 8.89
C TYR A 465 -18.26 -10.21 7.64
N HIS A 466 -18.01 -10.94 6.57
CA HIS A 466 -17.46 -10.46 5.30
C HIS A 466 -18.57 -10.39 4.24
N HIS A 467 -19.55 -9.50 4.44
CA HIS A 467 -20.72 -9.35 3.58
C HIS A 467 -20.32 -8.90 2.16
N MET A 468 -20.51 -9.76 1.17
CA MET A 468 -20.15 -9.52 -0.23
C MET A 468 -21.30 -9.86 -1.17
N GLY A 469 -21.29 -9.28 -2.38
CA GLY A 469 -22.29 -9.57 -3.40
C GLY A 469 -23.59 -8.81 -3.26
N GLY A 470 -24.47 -9.00 -4.22
CA GLY A 470 -25.77 -8.33 -4.34
C GLY A 470 -25.79 -7.18 -5.35
N THR A 471 -24.66 -6.49 -5.56
CA THR A 471 -24.50 -5.47 -6.61
C THR A 471 -23.32 -5.79 -7.52
N ARG A 472 -23.25 -7.02 -7.96
CA ARG A 472 -22.12 -7.61 -8.70
C ARG A 472 -21.58 -6.71 -9.81
N MET A 473 -20.24 -6.59 -9.88
CA MET A 473 -19.53 -5.93 -10.97
C MET A 473 -19.54 -6.79 -12.24
N SER A 474 -19.89 -6.18 -13.36
CA SER A 474 -19.83 -6.80 -14.70
C SER A 474 -19.70 -5.73 -15.79
N GLY A 475 -19.02 -6.04 -16.87
CA GLY A 475 -19.01 -5.19 -18.07
C GLY A 475 -20.36 -5.14 -18.82
N ASP A 476 -21.28 -6.08 -18.47
CA ASP A 476 -22.59 -6.20 -19.12
C ASP A 476 -23.72 -5.99 -18.11
N SER A 477 -24.62 -5.06 -18.39
CA SER A 477 -25.80 -4.74 -17.57
C SER A 477 -26.78 -5.90 -17.39
N GLN A 478 -26.73 -6.92 -18.23
CA GLN A 478 -27.57 -8.12 -18.10
C GLN A 478 -27.01 -9.13 -17.08
N THR A 479 -25.73 -8.98 -16.69
CA THR A 479 -25.04 -9.92 -15.81
C THR A 479 -24.50 -9.27 -14.53
N GLY A 480 -24.68 -7.95 -14.38
CA GLY A 480 -24.27 -7.22 -13.18
C GLY A 480 -25.10 -5.98 -12.90
N ILE A 481 -24.80 -5.33 -11.78
CA ILE A 481 -25.46 -4.09 -11.33
C ILE A 481 -24.54 -2.88 -11.54
N VAL A 482 -23.23 -3.07 -11.40
CA VAL A 482 -22.25 -2.00 -11.64
C VAL A 482 -21.23 -2.40 -12.70
N ASP A 483 -20.73 -1.40 -13.42
CA ASP A 483 -19.65 -1.56 -14.39
C ASP A 483 -18.27 -1.66 -13.73
N THR A 484 -17.21 -1.70 -14.54
CA THR A 484 -15.82 -1.79 -14.08
C THR A 484 -15.37 -0.56 -13.30
N ASP A 485 -15.99 0.59 -13.49
CA ASP A 485 -15.70 1.83 -12.77
C ASP A 485 -16.63 2.04 -11.56
N LEU A 486 -17.33 0.97 -11.15
CA LEU A 486 -18.29 0.94 -10.04
C LEU A 486 -19.54 1.78 -10.26
N LYS A 487 -19.80 2.27 -11.47
CA LYS A 487 -20.98 3.02 -11.84
C LYS A 487 -22.17 2.06 -12.00
N VAL A 488 -23.32 2.41 -11.46
CA VAL A 488 -24.57 1.66 -11.62
C VAL A 488 -25.02 1.68 -13.09
N HIS A 489 -25.25 0.52 -13.68
CA HIS A 489 -25.73 0.44 -15.05
C HIS A 489 -27.05 1.18 -15.25
N GLY A 490 -27.11 1.99 -16.30
CA GLY A 490 -28.30 2.78 -16.64
C GLY A 490 -28.49 4.04 -15.79
N VAL A 491 -27.51 4.41 -14.93
CA VAL A 491 -27.52 5.65 -14.15
C VAL A 491 -26.18 6.37 -14.28
N ASP A 492 -26.21 7.63 -14.70
CA ASP A 492 -24.99 8.35 -15.08
C ASP A 492 -24.10 8.77 -13.91
N ASN A 493 -24.71 9.00 -12.74
CA ASN A 493 -24.04 9.63 -11.60
C ASN A 493 -24.17 8.87 -10.27
N LEU A 494 -24.53 7.56 -10.32
CA LEU A 494 -24.60 6.71 -9.13
C LEU A 494 -23.52 5.64 -9.16
N PHE A 495 -22.76 5.52 -8.07
CA PHE A 495 -21.66 4.57 -7.91
C PHE A 495 -21.83 3.73 -6.64
N VAL A 496 -21.30 2.52 -6.64
CA VAL A 496 -21.28 1.63 -5.46
C VAL A 496 -19.84 1.28 -5.10
N CYS A 497 -19.41 1.69 -3.90
CA CYS A 497 -18.08 1.43 -3.38
C CYS A 497 -18.14 0.61 -2.09
N SER A 498 -18.33 -0.69 -2.25
CA SER A 498 -18.39 -1.66 -1.14
C SER A 498 -18.08 -3.07 -1.62
N SER A 499 -17.96 -4.03 -0.71
CA SER A 499 -17.83 -5.46 -1.04
C SER A 499 -19.05 -6.05 -1.74
N SER A 500 -20.19 -5.34 -1.79
CA SER A 500 -21.36 -5.81 -2.54
C SER A 500 -21.08 -5.99 -4.03
N VAL A 501 -20.06 -5.30 -4.58
CA VAL A 501 -19.70 -5.38 -6.01
C VAL A 501 -18.86 -6.61 -6.36
N PHE A 502 -18.36 -7.37 -5.38
CA PHE A 502 -17.43 -8.48 -5.61
C PHE A 502 -18.10 -9.65 -6.34
N PRO A 503 -17.64 -10.05 -7.54
CA PRO A 503 -18.07 -11.29 -8.17
C PRO A 503 -17.67 -12.53 -7.39
N THR A 504 -16.42 -12.57 -6.88
CA THR A 504 -15.84 -13.62 -6.04
C THR A 504 -15.04 -12.98 -4.91
N GLY A 505 -14.84 -13.68 -3.81
CA GLY A 505 -14.21 -13.14 -2.61
C GLY A 505 -12.86 -13.76 -2.23
N GLY A 506 -12.45 -14.90 -2.84
CA GLY A 506 -11.32 -15.68 -2.35
C GLY A 506 -11.51 -16.06 -0.87
N PHE A 507 -10.42 -16.33 -0.16
CA PHE A 507 -10.43 -16.46 1.31
C PHE A 507 -9.95 -15.18 2.02
N SER A 508 -9.57 -14.18 1.27
CA SER A 508 -8.94 -12.96 1.80
C SER A 508 -9.97 -11.99 2.37
N ASN A 509 -9.63 -11.35 3.50
CA ASN A 509 -10.50 -10.31 4.08
C ASN A 509 -10.79 -9.21 3.04
N PRO A 510 -12.06 -8.83 2.81
CA PRO A 510 -12.43 -7.98 1.66
C PRO A 510 -11.95 -6.52 1.80
N THR A 511 -11.63 -6.07 3.00
CA THR A 511 -11.40 -4.63 3.29
C THR A 511 -10.28 -4.03 2.44
N LEU A 512 -9.15 -4.72 2.26
CA LEU A 512 -8.05 -4.15 1.47
C LEU A 512 -8.44 -3.94 0.00
N THR A 513 -9.21 -4.87 -0.56
CA THR A 513 -9.74 -4.74 -1.93
C THR A 513 -10.80 -3.65 -2.02
N ILE A 514 -11.66 -3.49 -1.00
CA ILE A 514 -12.61 -2.36 -0.91
C ILE A 514 -11.85 -1.03 -0.93
N LEU A 515 -10.77 -0.91 -0.14
CA LEU A 515 -9.96 0.32 -0.10
C LEU A 515 -9.27 0.59 -1.44
N ALA A 516 -8.74 -0.44 -2.10
CA ALA A 516 -8.14 -0.30 -3.43
C ALA A 516 -9.17 0.18 -4.48
N LEU A 517 -10.37 -0.40 -4.47
CA LEU A 517 -11.47 0.05 -5.33
C LEU A 517 -11.92 1.48 -5.01
N ALA A 518 -11.96 1.87 -3.73
CA ALA A 518 -12.31 3.23 -3.31
C ALA A 518 -11.29 4.24 -3.84
N ILE A 519 -9.99 3.94 -3.75
CA ILE A 519 -8.92 4.81 -4.28
C ILE A 519 -9.04 4.94 -5.80
N ARG A 520 -9.27 3.81 -6.51
CA ARG A 520 -9.47 3.80 -7.95
C ARG A 520 -10.68 4.63 -8.37
N LEU A 521 -11.80 4.47 -7.66
CA LEU A 521 -13.01 5.28 -7.88
C LEU A 521 -12.73 6.77 -7.62
N GLY A 522 -11.98 7.11 -6.57
CA GLY A 522 -11.62 8.49 -6.27
C GLY A 522 -10.84 9.15 -7.42
N ASP A 523 -9.87 8.44 -8.00
CA ASP A 523 -9.13 8.94 -9.17
C ASP A 523 -10.08 9.09 -10.38
N HIS A 524 -10.96 8.11 -10.64
CA HIS A 524 -11.95 8.18 -11.71
C HIS A 524 -12.91 9.37 -11.56
N LEU A 525 -13.45 9.60 -10.36
CA LEU A 525 -14.38 10.70 -10.10
C LEU A 525 -13.70 12.07 -10.22
N ARG A 526 -12.45 12.20 -9.81
CA ARG A 526 -11.65 13.41 -10.02
C ARG A 526 -11.49 13.70 -11.51
N ASP A 527 -11.08 12.71 -12.30
CA ASP A 527 -10.81 12.88 -13.73
C ASP A 527 -12.09 13.23 -14.49
N LYS A 528 -13.22 12.62 -14.10
CA LYS A 528 -14.53 13.00 -14.61
C LYS A 528 -14.93 14.44 -14.23
N ALA A 529 -14.68 14.86 -13.00
CA ALA A 529 -14.97 16.22 -12.58
C ALA A 529 -14.19 17.25 -13.40
N VAL A 530 -12.92 16.96 -13.69
CA VAL A 530 -12.10 17.82 -14.57
C VAL A 530 -12.64 17.83 -16.00
N SER A 531 -13.04 16.67 -16.54
CA SER A 531 -13.62 16.58 -17.89
C SER A 531 -14.95 17.32 -18.02
N ASP A 532 -15.74 17.39 -16.95
CA ASP A 532 -17.00 18.13 -16.88
C ASP A 532 -16.79 19.65 -16.64
N GLY A 533 -15.53 20.12 -16.70
CA GLY A 533 -15.18 21.55 -16.60
C GLY A 533 -15.10 22.08 -15.17
N ILE A 534 -15.17 21.22 -14.15
CA ILE A 534 -14.91 21.63 -12.77
C ILE A 534 -13.44 22.01 -12.66
N ARG A 535 -13.19 23.32 -12.51
CA ARG A 535 -11.86 23.80 -12.16
C ARG A 535 -11.58 23.36 -10.72
N LEU A 536 -10.86 22.27 -10.60
CA LEU A 536 -10.32 21.92 -9.31
C LEU A 536 -9.37 23.05 -8.90
N PRO A 537 -9.49 23.60 -7.68
CA PRO A 537 -8.42 24.44 -7.19
C PRO A 537 -7.14 23.60 -7.29
N GLU A 538 -6.03 24.23 -7.53
CA GLU A 538 -4.76 23.55 -7.36
C GLU A 538 -4.80 22.79 -6.03
N PRO A 539 -4.51 21.49 -6.01
CA PRO A 539 -4.66 20.66 -4.82
C PRO A 539 -4.06 21.38 -3.63
N LEU A 540 -4.82 21.50 -2.51
CA LEU A 540 -4.35 22.09 -1.25
C LEU A 540 -3.18 21.28 -0.64
N VAL A 541 -3.02 20.04 -1.05
CA VAL A 541 -1.78 19.32 -1.12
C VAL A 541 -1.43 19.32 -2.60
N ARG A 542 -0.66 20.30 -3.06
CA ARG A 542 0.22 20.02 -4.17
C ARG A 542 0.95 18.72 -3.76
N ARG A 543 0.61 17.58 -4.36
CA ARG A 543 1.69 16.75 -4.84
C ARG A 543 2.38 17.67 -5.83
N GLU A 544 3.36 18.39 -5.35
CA GLU A 544 4.27 19.06 -6.25
C GLU A 544 4.73 17.91 -7.12
N SER A 545 4.30 17.89 -8.39
CA SER A 545 4.99 17.05 -9.37
C SER A 545 6.45 17.33 -9.09
N MET A 546 7.26 16.28 -8.86
CA MET A 546 8.68 16.45 -8.56
C MET A 546 9.20 17.61 -9.36
N ARG A 547 9.78 18.61 -8.72
CA ARG A 547 10.35 19.76 -9.41
C ARG A 547 11.12 19.24 -10.61
N ARG A 548 10.99 19.90 -11.75
CA ARG A 548 11.66 19.49 -12.97
C ARG A 548 12.92 20.32 -13.15
N VAL A 549 13.99 19.65 -13.47
CA VAL A 549 15.28 20.28 -13.75
C VAL A 549 15.63 20.17 -15.23
N GLU A 550 16.20 21.21 -15.77
CA GLU A 550 16.70 21.20 -17.12
C GLU A 550 18.13 20.66 -17.12
N LEU A 551 18.34 19.48 -17.65
CA LEU A 551 19.67 18.87 -17.75
C LEU A 551 20.53 19.48 -18.86
N PHE A 552 19.91 20.13 -19.87
CA PHE A 552 20.60 20.67 -21.04
C PHE A 552 20.01 22.00 -21.45
N ALA A 553 20.84 23.01 -21.61
CA ALA A 553 20.53 24.23 -22.38
C ALA A 553 21.22 24.11 -23.73
N SER A 554 20.46 23.89 -24.79
CA SER A 554 20.79 24.33 -26.14
C SER A 554 19.77 23.88 -27.16
N GLY A 555 19.35 24.82 -27.98
CA GLY A 555 18.68 24.78 -29.24
C GLY A 555 18.00 23.47 -29.67
N SER A 556 16.72 23.46 -29.74
CA SER A 556 15.76 22.54 -30.36
C SER A 556 15.20 21.35 -29.55
N ALA A 557 15.69 20.98 -28.39
CA ALA A 557 14.98 20.04 -27.48
C ALA A 557 15.56 20.06 -26.07
N SER A 558 15.19 21.05 -25.23
CA SER A 558 15.40 20.99 -23.80
C SER A 558 14.67 19.79 -23.20
N LYS A 559 15.42 18.79 -22.74
CA LYS A 559 14.81 17.65 -22.00
C LYS A 559 14.75 18.00 -20.51
N ILE A 560 13.53 18.17 -20.03
CA ILE A 560 13.23 18.43 -18.65
C ILE A 560 12.99 17.07 -17.97
N THR A 561 13.73 16.80 -16.88
CA THR A 561 13.56 15.57 -16.08
C THR A 561 13.12 15.93 -14.66
N PRO A 562 12.44 15.01 -13.93
CA PRO A 562 12.22 15.21 -12.50
C PRO A 562 13.51 15.45 -11.74
N GLN A 563 13.45 16.21 -10.65
CA GLN A 563 14.63 16.58 -9.83
C GLN A 563 15.31 15.37 -9.18
N LEU A 564 14.61 14.23 -9.05
CA LEU A 564 15.18 12.96 -8.61
C LEU A 564 15.56 12.07 -9.80
N GLY A 565 16.75 11.47 -9.73
CA GLY A 565 17.22 10.45 -10.65
C GLY A 565 17.64 9.17 -9.90
N PHE A 566 17.69 8.05 -10.61
CA PHE A 566 18.04 6.75 -10.06
C PHE A 566 19.48 6.36 -10.46
N GLY A 567 20.33 6.16 -9.44
CA GLY A 567 21.70 5.67 -9.61
C GLY A 567 21.76 4.17 -9.67
N CYS A 568 22.30 3.61 -10.76
CA CYS A 568 22.36 2.19 -11.04
C CYS A 568 23.58 1.47 -10.44
N SER A 569 24.36 2.11 -9.57
CA SER A 569 25.60 1.56 -9.03
C SER A 569 25.46 0.28 -8.21
N TYR A 570 24.30 0.04 -7.63
CA TYR A 570 23.99 -1.17 -6.84
C TYR A 570 23.22 -2.25 -7.61
N LEU A 571 22.85 -2.00 -8.87
CA LEU A 571 22.25 -3.01 -9.72
C LEU A 571 23.32 -4.08 -10.06
N LEU A 572 22.91 -5.35 -10.06
CA LEU A 572 23.81 -6.49 -10.29
C LEU A 572 25.01 -6.56 -9.31
N GLY A 573 24.90 -5.89 -8.16
CA GLY A 573 25.88 -5.98 -7.07
C GLY A 573 25.78 -7.30 -6.27
N PRO A 574 26.61 -7.47 -5.23
CA PRO A 574 26.54 -8.67 -4.37
C PRO A 574 25.14 -8.89 -3.81
N GLY A 575 24.57 -10.07 -4.07
CA GLY A 575 23.22 -10.44 -3.61
C GLY A 575 22.07 -9.87 -4.42
N ALA A 576 22.33 -9.19 -5.53
CA ALA A 576 21.32 -8.76 -6.49
C ALA A 576 21.32 -9.69 -7.71
N ASP A 577 20.16 -10.26 -8.02
CA ASP A 577 19.95 -10.97 -9.28
C ASP A 577 19.41 -10.02 -10.35
N ARG A 578 19.40 -10.51 -11.60
CA ARG A 578 18.90 -9.75 -12.74
C ARG A 578 17.43 -9.35 -12.60
N GLN A 579 16.57 -10.25 -12.11
CA GLN A 579 15.14 -9.98 -11.96
C GLN A 579 14.87 -8.93 -10.89
N LYS A 580 15.60 -8.98 -9.78
CA LYS A 580 15.51 -7.97 -8.73
C LYS A 580 15.92 -6.60 -9.27
N SER A 581 16.98 -6.54 -10.06
CA SER A 581 17.46 -5.29 -10.66
C SER A 581 16.45 -4.70 -11.65
N LEU A 582 15.80 -5.53 -12.47
CA LEU A 582 14.72 -5.09 -13.37
C LEU A 582 13.50 -4.58 -12.60
N ARG A 583 13.12 -5.22 -11.47
CA ARG A 583 12.04 -4.71 -10.62
C ARG A 583 12.35 -3.35 -10.01
N LEU A 584 13.60 -3.13 -9.57
CA LEU A 584 14.02 -1.82 -9.06
C LEU A 584 13.94 -0.72 -10.14
N LEU A 585 14.36 -1.03 -11.37
CA LEU A 585 14.23 -0.10 -12.48
C LEU A 585 12.78 0.19 -12.83
N ALA A 586 11.93 -0.83 -12.83
CA ALA A 586 10.49 -0.68 -13.05
C ALA A 586 9.85 0.18 -11.95
N ALA A 587 10.13 -0.12 -10.68
CA ALA A 587 9.63 0.66 -9.55
C ALA A 587 10.07 2.13 -9.62
N ALA A 588 11.32 2.40 -10.03
CA ALA A 588 11.82 3.77 -10.21
C ALA A 588 11.05 4.49 -11.31
N TYR A 589 10.89 3.86 -12.46
CA TYR A 589 10.17 4.44 -13.60
C TYR A 589 8.67 4.67 -13.28
N ASP A 590 8.02 3.68 -12.66
CA ASP A 590 6.60 3.74 -12.26
C ASP A 590 6.36 4.79 -11.17
N ALA A 591 7.36 5.04 -10.31
CA ALA A 591 7.35 6.13 -9.35
C ALA A 591 7.56 7.52 -9.96
N GLY A 592 7.76 7.62 -11.28
CA GLY A 592 7.93 8.90 -11.97
C GLY A 592 9.39 9.31 -12.24
N ILE A 593 10.38 8.53 -11.85
CA ILE A 593 11.80 8.78 -12.19
C ILE A 593 11.97 8.63 -13.71
N ARG A 594 12.67 9.58 -14.31
CA ARG A 594 12.94 9.59 -15.75
C ARG A 594 14.42 9.71 -16.08
N HIS A 595 15.31 9.86 -15.10
CA HIS A 595 16.74 9.90 -15.28
C HIS A 595 17.42 8.72 -14.59
N PHE A 596 18.27 7.99 -15.34
CA PHE A 596 19.01 6.82 -14.88
C PHE A 596 20.51 7.05 -15.06
N ASP A 597 21.25 6.99 -13.96
CA ASP A 597 22.70 7.19 -13.94
C ASP A 597 23.43 5.85 -13.89
N THR A 598 24.24 5.56 -14.90
CA THR A 598 25.02 4.33 -15.00
C THR A 598 26.49 4.64 -15.31
N ALA A 599 27.30 3.61 -15.46
CA ALA A 599 28.71 3.69 -15.90
C ALA A 599 29.16 2.33 -16.42
N ARG A 600 30.20 2.34 -17.26
CA ARG A 600 30.85 1.14 -17.81
C ARG A 600 31.23 0.12 -16.73
N LEU A 601 31.70 0.61 -15.58
CA LEU A 601 32.14 -0.23 -14.46
C LEU A 601 30.96 -0.89 -13.71
N TYR A 602 29.76 -0.31 -13.71
CA TYR A 602 28.67 -0.75 -12.83
C TYR A 602 28.18 -2.16 -13.18
N GLY A 603 27.87 -2.96 -12.15
CA GLY A 603 27.50 -4.35 -12.34
C GLY A 603 28.59 -5.20 -13.03
N GLN A 604 29.87 -4.83 -12.87
CA GLN A 604 31.01 -5.49 -13.54
C GLN A 604 30.92 -5.42 -15.09
N GLY A 605 30.29 -4.40 -15.62
CA GLY A 605 30.11 -4.15 -17.04
C GLY A 605 28.77 -4.62 -17.63
N GLU A 606 27.87 -5.17 -16.81
CA GLU A 606 26.57 -5.70 -17.28
C GLU A 606 25.40 -4.74 -17.04
N CYS A 607 25.61 -3.66 -16.25
CA CYS A 607 24.54 -2.76 -15.85
C CYS A 607 23.97 -1.97 -17.03
N GLU A 608 24.81 -1.52 -17.98
CA GLU A 608 24.35 -0.82 -19.18
C GLU A 608 23.44 -1.69 -20.06
N ALA A 609 23.81 -2.98 -20.24
CA ALA A 609 22.99 -3.91 -21.03
C ALA A 609 21.64 -4.20 -20.35
N LEU A 610 21.64 -4.36 -19.02
CA LEU A 610 20.41 -4.50 -18.26
C LEU A 610 19.51 -3.26 -18.39
N LEU A 611 20.09 -2.08 -18.24
CA LEU A 611 19.37 -0.82 -18.38
C LEU A 611 18.85 -0.64 -19.81
N GLY A 612 19.64 -0.98 -20.83
CA GLY A 612 19.24 -0.93 -22.24
C GLY A 612 18.03 -1.83 -22.53
N GLU A 613 18.02 -3.05 -22.01
CA GLU A 613 16.86 -3.95 -22.11
C GLU A 613 15.62 -3.32 -21.47
N PHE A 614 15.75 -2.78 -20.28
CA PHE A 614 14.66 -2.13 -19.56
C PHE A 614 14.11 -0.90 -20.28
N LEU A 615 14.99 -0.09 -20.87
CA LEU A 615 14.62 1.18 -21.51
C LEU A 615 14.14 1.06 -22.96
N ARG A 616 14.16 -0.12 -23.58
CA ARG A 616 13.78 -0.33 -24.98
C ARG A 616 12.40 0.22 -25.32
N GLU A 617 11.47 0.08 -24.42
CA GLU A 617 10.07 0.54 -24.58
C GLU A 617 9.80 1.86 -23.84
N ARG A 618 10.85 2.58 -23.39
CA ARG A 618 10.75 3.79 -22.55
C ARG A 618 11.58 4.94 -23.12
N PRO A 619 11.15 5.54 -24.25
CA PRO A 619 11.93 6.54 -24.97
C PRO A 619 12.01 7.89 -24.24
N ASP A 620 11.11 8.15 -23.25
CA ASP A 620 11.08 9.36 -22.43
C ASP A 620 12.13 9.34 -21.31
N ALA A 621 12.75 8.21 -21.03
CA ALA A 621 13.79 8.11 -20.02
C ALA A 621 15.14 8.61 -20.58
N THR A 622 15.85 9.36 -19.74
CA THR A 622 17.18 9.92 -20.00
C THR A 622 18.28 9.14 -19.30
N VAL A 623 19.47 9.08 -19.87
CA VAL A 623 20.58 8.28 -19.36
C VAL A 623 21.85 9.09 -19.23
N THR A 624 22.52 8.96 -18.08
CA THR A 624 23.93 9.31 -17.91
C THR A 624 24.77 8.04 -17.94
N THR A 625 25.85 8.02 -18.75
CA THR A 625 26.90 7.03 -18.62
C THR A 625 28.26 7.69 -18.49
N LYS A 626 29.30 6.93 -18.12
CA LYS A 626 30.58 7.46 -17.73
C LYS A 626 31.73 6.72 -18.42
N PHE A 627 32.78 7.48 -18.77
CA PHE A 627 34.02 7.02 -19.38
C PHE A 627 35.21 7.26 -18.46
N GLY A 628 36.18 6.37 -18.44
CA GLY A 628 37.45 6.54 -17.70
C GLY A 628 37.80 5.37 -16.80
N ILE A 629 36.80 4.57 -16.36
CA ILE A 629 36.98 3.36 -15.57
C ILE A 629 36.26 2.21 -16.27
N GLU A 630 37.04 1.27 -16.81
CA GLU A 630 36.51 0.10 -17.53
C GLU A 630 36.28 -1.10 -16.58
N PRO A 631 35.30 -1.95 -16.88
CA PRO A 631 35.08 -3.16 -16.13
C PRO A 631 36.22 -4.16 -16.25
N PRO A 632 36.46 -5.02 -15.24
CA PRO A 632 37.46 -6.06 -15.32
C PRO A 632 37.18 -7.02 -16.50
N ASN A 633 38.21 -7.43 -17.19
CA ASN A 633 38.09 -8.40 -18.27
C ASN A 633 37.66 -9.79 -17.76
N PRO A 634 37.23 -10.73 -18.63
CA PRO A 634 36.76 -12.06 -18.21
C PRO A 634 37.75 -12.86 -17.34
N ALA A 635 39.04 -12.77 -17.64
CA ALA A 635 40.08 -13.44 -16.87
C ALA A 635 40.23 -12.84 -15.45
N GLN A 636 40.20 -11.50 -15.36
CA GLN A 636 40.22 -10.79 -14.09
C GLN A 636 38.97 -11.09 -13.27
N ARG A 637 37.78 -11.22 -13.88
CA ARG A 637 36.54 -11.61 -13.21
C ARG A 637 36.63 -13.03 -12.64
N ALA A 638 37.14 -13.98 -13.43
CA ALA A 638 37.35 -15.37 -12.97
C ALA A 638 38.33 -15.43 -11.77
N PHE A 639 39.43 -14.68 -11.86
CA PHE A 639 40.41 -14.57 -10.80
C PHE A 639 39.84 -13.93 -9.52
N MET A 640 39.06 -12.87 -9.63
CA MET A 640 38.37 -12.21 -8.51
C MET A 640 37.31 -13.13 -7.85
N ALA A 641 36.66 -13.97 -8.65
CA ALA A 641 35.71 -14.97 -8.14
C ALA A 641 36.43 -16.07 -7.35
N ALA A 642 37.57 -16.55 -7.83
CA ALA A 642 38.42 -17.49 -7.12
C ALA A 642 38.99 -16.89 -5.82
N GLY A 643 39.44 -15.64 -5.86
CA GLY A 643 39.99 -14.91 -4.71
C GLY A 643 38.99 -14.69 -3.57
N ARG A 644 37.68 -14.70 -3.83
CA ARG A 644 36.64 -14.66 -2.80
C ARG A 644 36.53 -15.98 -2.02
N ARG A 645 36.94 -17.10 -2.63
CA ARG A 645 36.90 -18.44 -1.99
C ARG A 645 38.18 -18.78 -1.23
N ILE A 646 39.29 -18.12 -1.51
CA ILE A 646 40.59 -18.40 -0.92
C ILE A 646 41.14 -17.16 -0.23
N ARG A 647 41.19 -17.17 1.10
CA ARG A 647 41.61 -16.03 1.96
C ARG A 647 42.98 -15.44 1.60
N ALA A 648 43.92 -16.28 1.16
CA ALA A 648 45.27 -15.87 0.76
C ALA A 648 45.31 -15.01 -0.53
N LEU A 649 44.32 -15.15 -1.42
CA LEU A 649 44.21 -14.38 -2.67
C LEU A 649 43.45 -13.07 -2.54
N SER A 650 42.84 -12.81 -1.38
CA SER A 650 42.02 -11.63 -1.16
C SER A 650 42.80 -10.30 -1.14
N ALA A 651 44.07 -10.34 -0.72
CA ALA A 651 44.94 -9.16 -0.73
C ALA A 651 45.40 -8.82 -2.16
N LEU A 652 45.75 -9.85 -2.96
CA LEU A 652 46.10 -9.69 -4.38
C LEU A 652 44.88 -9.26 -5.23
N ALA A 653 43.70 -9.77 -4.93
CA ALA A 653 42.44 -9.37 -5.58
C ALA A 653 42.05 -7.91 -5.26
N ARG A 654 42.42 -7.39 -4.08
CA ARG A 654 42.29 -5.96 -3.73
C ARG A 654 43.26 -5.08 -4.51
N PHE A 655 44.51 -5.51 -4.66
CA PHE A 655 45.51 -4.78 -5.44
C PHE A 655 45.13 -4.68 -6.92
N LEU A 656 44.53 -5.70 -7.51
CA LEU A 656 44.07 -5.73 -8.90
C LEU A 656 42.80 -4.90 -9.16
N ARG A 657 42.06 -4.51 -8.12
CA ARG A 657 40.90 -3.59 -8.26
C ARG A 657 41.29 -2.17 -8.72
N GLY A 658 42.52 -1.74 -8.51
CA GLY A 658 43.01 -0.41 -8.89
C GLY A 658 43.39 -0.21 -10.36
N SER A 659 43.28 -1.23 -11.21
CA SER A 659 43.86 -1.22 -12.55
C SER A 659 42.93 -0.93 -13.73
N GLY A 660 41.66 -0.50 -13.47
CA GLY A 660 40.65 -0.23 -14.51
C GLY A 660 40.65 1.16 -15.13
N LYS A 661 41.53 2.08 -14.70
CA LYS A 661 41.62 3.44 -15.29
C LYS A 661 42.25 3.34 -16.69
N VAL A 662 41.53 3.89 -17.68
CA VAL A 662 42.03 4.04 -19.05
C VAL A 662 42.53 5.48 -19.28
N LYS A 663 43.43 5.68 -20.22
CA LYS A 663 43.88 7.03 -20.58
C LYS A 663 42.71 7.85 -21.14
N PHE A 664 42.60 9.06 -20.65
CA PHE A 664 41.61 10.05 -21.12
C PHE A 664 42.12 10.65 -22.43
N ASN A 665 41.72 10.09 -23.56
CA ASN A 665 42.00 10.58 -24.92
C ASN A 665 40.80 10.30 -25.85
N ALA A 666 40.77 10.94 -27.02
CA ALA A 666 39.67 10.82 -27.98
C ALA A 666 39.40 9.39 -28.43
N ALA A 667 40.43 8.56 -28.65
CA ALA A 667 40.30 7.21 -29.16
C ALA A 667 39.60 6.29 -28.14
N ASN A 668 40.01 6.36 -26.87
CA ASN A 668 39.40 5.58 -25.80
C ASN A 668 37.99 6.07 -25.49
N ALA A 669 37.76 7.39 -25.51
CA ALA A 669 36.43 7.97 -25.30
C ALA A 669 35.46 7.54 -26.41
N ARG A 670 35.88 7.54 -27.67
CA ARG A 670 35.10 7.06 -28.82
C ARG A 670 34.72 5.57 -28.63
N THR A 671 35.71 4.74 -28.36
CA THR A 671 35.47 3.31 -28.14
C THR A 671 34.50 3.03 -26.95
N SER A 672 34.66 3.80 -25.85
CA SER A 672 33.80 3.67 -24.70
C SER A 672 32.37 4.12 -24.99
N LEU A 673 32.17 5.24 -25.66
CA LEU A 673 30.86 5.75 -26.06
C LEU A 673 30.13 4.76 -26.98
N GLU A 674 30.83 4.24 -28.01
CA GLU A 674 30.23 3.26 -28.93
C GLU A 674 29.77 1.97 -28.23
N ARG A 675 30.60 1.45 -27.30
CA ARG A 675 30.24 0.31 -26.48
C ARG A 675 29.06 0.61 -25.57
N SER A 676 29.00 1.79 -24.97
CA SER A 676 27.88 2.19 -24.12
C SER A 676 26.58 2.32 -24.92
N LEU A 677 26.63 2.96 -26.11
CA LEU A 677 25.47 3.09 -27.00
C LEU A 677 24.96 1.70 -27.45
N GLN A 678 25.88 0.80 -27.81
CA GLN A 678 25.54 -0.57 -28.17
C GLN A 678 24.91 -1.34 -26.99
N ALA A 679 25.50 -1.26 -25.79
CA ALA A 679 25.00 -1.95 -24.60
C ALA A 679 23.63 -1.41 -24.17
N LEU A 680 23.40 -0.11 -24.27
CA LEU A 680 22.14 0.56 -23.96
C LEU A 680 21.08 0.37 -25.07
N GLY A 681 21.47 -0.10 -26.27
CA GLY A 681 20.57 -0.21 -27.42
C GLY A 681 20.03 1.15 -27.87
N ARG A 682 20.82 2.21 -27.76
CA ARG A 682 20.43 3.59 -28.08
C ARG A 682 21.43 4.24 -29.05
N GLU A 683 20.93 5.15 -29.87
CA GLU A 683 21.77 5.97 -30.76
C GLU A 683 22.36 7.18 -30.04
N ARG A 684 21.82 7.53 -28.89
CA ARG A 684 22.20 8.70 -28.10
C ARG A 684 22.10 8.42 -26.60
N VAL A 685 22.99 9.02 -25.82
CA VAL A 685 22.86 9.20 -24.37
C VAL A 685 22.78 10.69 -24.05
N GLU A 686 22.03 11.00 -23.02
CA GLU A 686 21.83 12.40 -22.62
C GLU A 686 23.10 13.01 -22.02
N LEU A 687 23.80 12.25 -21.17
CA LEU A 687 25.06 12.70 -20.58
C LEU A 687 26.15 11.64 -20.71
N PHE A 688 27.33 12.09 -21.12
CA PHE A 688 28.55 11.30 -21.17
C PHE A 688 29.61 11.97 -20.29
N LEU A 689 29.81 11.45 -19.07
CA LEU A 689 30.68 12.06 -18.08
C LEU A 689 32.06 11.40 -18.04
N LEU A 690 33.09 12.22 -17.78
CA LEU A 690 34.42 11.74 -17.45
C LEU A 690 34.43 11.24 -15.99
N HIS A 691 34.76 9.97 -15.77
CA HIS A 691 34.67 9.30 -14.48
C HIS A 691 35.98 9.44 -13.70
N GLU A 692 36.02 10.33 -12.71
CA GLU A 692 37.16 10.60 -11.83
C GLU A 692 38.44 10.98 -12.60
N PRO A 693 38.40 11.93 -13.57
CA PRO A 693 39.62 12.38 -14.22
C PRO A 693 40.48 13.18 -13.26
N GLN A 694 41.78 13.16 -13.50
CA GLN A 694 42.75 14.04 -12.85
C GLN A 694 43.07 15.24 -13.73
N ARG A 695 43.66 16.32 -13.18
CA ARG A 695 44.02 17.51 -13.94
C ARG A 695 44.93 17.19 -15.13
N LEU A 696 45.87 16.26 -14.94
CA LEU A 696 46.82 15.85 -15.99
C LEU A 696 46.16 15.01 -17.10
N ASP A 697 45.01 14.39 -16.84
CA ASP A 697 44.24 13.62 -17.82
C ASP A 697 43.57 14.56 -18.86
N LEU A 698 43.41 15.85 -18.55
CA LEU A 698 42.68 16.82 -19.37
C LEU A 698 43.58 17.89 -19.96
N VAL A 699 44.83 17.57 -20.22
CA VAL A 699 45.83 18.52 -20.75
C VAL A 699 45.72 18.65 -22.26
N HIS A 700 45.30 17.59 -22.97
CA HIS A 700 45.27 17.57 -24.44
C HIS A 700 43.84 17.87 -24.93
N ASP A 701 43.77 18.69 -26.00
CA ASP A 701 42.46 19.14 -26.53
C ASP A 701 41.75 18.12 -27.42
N ASP A 702 42.42 17.03 -27.82
CA ASP A 702 41.85 15.97 -28.65
C ASP A 702 40.58 15.33 -28.06
N LEU A 703 40.59 15.15 -26.74
CA LEU A 703 39.44 14.65 -26.01
C LEU A 703 38.28 15.66 -26.02
N LEU A 704 38.54 16.93 -25.78
CA LEU A 704 37.55 18.00 -25.82
C LEU A 704 36.89 18.09 -27.18
N CYS A 705 37.72 18.17 -28.26
CA CYS A 705 37.24 18.16 -29.64
C CYS A 705 36.32 16.97 -29.92
N PHE A 706 36.72 15.75 -29.50
CA PHE A 706 35.86 14.57 -29.64
C PHE A 706 34.53 14.72 -28.92
N LEU A 707 34.51 15.25 -27.71
CA LEU A 707 33.28 15.42 -26.92
C LEU A 707 32.34 16.43 -27.59
N GLU A 708 32.89 17.52 -28.12
CA GLU A 708 32.12 18.53 -28.85
C GLU A 708 31.60 17.99 -30.20
N ASP A 709 32.41 17.24 -30.94
CA ASP A 709 31.99 16.56 -32.16
C ASP A 709 30.87 15.54 -31.90
N ALA A 710 30.99 14.74 -30.82
CA ALA A 710 30.00 13.77 -30.44
C ALA A 710 28.67 14.43 -30.04
N ARG A 711 28.74 15.61 -29.40
CA ARG A 711 27.58 16.45 -29.08
C ARG A 711 26.96 17.03 -30.36
N ALA A 712 27.76 17.60 -31.24
CA ALA A 712 27.28 18.14 -32.49
C ALA A 712 26.66 17.07 -33.40
N ALA A 713 27.24 15.87 -33.41
CA ALA A 713 26.68 14.70 -34.11
C ALA A 713 25.42 14.10 -33.44
N GLY A 714 25.00 14.62 -32.29
CA GLY A 714 23.80 14.15 -31.57
C GLY A 714 23.96 12.82 -30.82
N LYS A 715 25.15 12.22 -30.78
CA LYS A 715 25.43 10.97 -30.05
C LYS A 715 25.39 11.15 -28.54
N ILE A 716 25.72 12.34 -28.04
CA ILE A 716 25.56 12.74 -26.64
C ILE A 716 24.78 14.04 -26.56
N GLY A 717 24.01 14.23 -25.51
CA GLY A 717 23.30 15.48 -25.25
C GLY A 717 24.22 16.56 -24.69
N ASN A 718 25.01 16.18 -23.70
CA ASN A 718 26.05 16.98 -23.12
C ASN A 718 27.16 16.10 -22.51
N PHE A 719 28.23 16.72 -22.05
CA PHE A 719 29.32 16.05 -21.35
C PHE A 719 29.72 16.82 -20.09
N GLY A 720 30.57 16.23 -19.29
CA GLY A 720 31.03 16.86 -18.07
C GLY A 720 31.95 15.95 -17.25
N ILE A 721 32.08 16.25 -15.96
CA ILE A 721 32.95 15.52 -15.04
C ILE A 721 32.13 14.95 -13.89
N GLY A 722 32.40 13.65 -13.57
CA GLY A 722 31.91 13.01 -12.36
C GLY A 722 33.07 12.62 -11.46
N GLY A 723 33.03 13.01 -10.17
CA GLY A 723 34.11 12.70 -9.24
C GLY A 723 33.86 13.18 -7.81
N GLU A 724 34.91 13.13 -6.99
CA GLU A 724 34.89 13.63 -5.62
C GLU A 724 34.78 15.14 -5.56
N TYR A 725 34.16 15.65 -4.49
CA TYR A 725 33.88 17.06 -4.26
C TYR A 725 35.11 17.98 -4.49
N ALA A 726 36.22 17.71 -3.80
CA ALA A 726 37.43 18.55 -3.88
C ALA A 726 38.03 18.59 -5.30
N ARG A 727 38.04 17.46 -5.98
CA ARG A 727 38.58 17.33 -7.35
C ARG A 727 37.71 18.02 -8.38
N VAL A 728 36.40 17.92 -8.26
CA VAL A 728 35.49 18.59 -9.18
C VAL A 728 35.63 20.11 -9.08
N GLY A 729 35.82 20.66 -7.87
CA GLY A 729 36.12 22.09 -7.66
C GLY A 729 37.43 22.53 -8.30
N GLU A 730 38.52 21.76 -8.16
CA GLU A 730 39.81 22.01 -8.81
C GLU A 730 39.66 22.02 -10.33
N LEU A 731 38.99 21.01 -10.91
CA LEU A 731 38.82 20.89 -12.37
C LEU A 731 37.92 21.98 -12.93
N TYR A 732 36.89 22.41 -12.20
CA TYR A 732 36.07 23.54 -12.59
C TYR A 732 36.92 24.84 -12.69
N ALA A 733 37.78 25.06 -11.74
CA ALA A 733 38.66 26.23 -11.73
C ALA A 733 39.74 26.17 -12.84
N THR A 734 40.26 24.99 -13.16
CA THR A 734 41.46 24.86 -14.04
C THR A 734 41.17 24.28 -15.42
N ARG A 735 40.03 23.61 -15.65
CA ARG A 735 39.64 22.93 -16.90
C ARG A 735 38.20 23.19 -17.28
N ARG A 736 37.76 24.42 -17.24
CA ARG A 736 36.35 24.85 -17.36
C ARG A 736 35.64 24.33 -18.62
N ALA A 737 36.36 24.20 -19.73
CA ALA A 737 35.79 23.67 -20.98
C ALA A 737 35.21 22.25 -20.84
N TYR A 738 35.70 21.45 -19.90
CA TYR A 738 35.21 20.10 -19.62
C TYR A 738 34.07 20.05 -18.60
N THR A 739 33.61 21.19 -18.09
CA THR A 739 32.72 21.26 -16.92
C THR A 739 31.33 21.85 -17.20
N PRO A 740 30.71 21.66 -18.38
CA PRO A 740 29.32 22.08 -18.60
C PRO A 740 28.36 21.39 -17.62
N VAL A 741 28.67 20.13 -17.25
CA VAL A 741 27.93 19.35 -16.25
C VAL A 741 28.90 18.81 -15.21
N LEU A 742 28.54 18.92 -13.94
CA LEU A 742 29.34 18.43 -12.82
C LEU A 742 28.50 17.48 -11.98
N GLN A 743 29.04 16.28 -11.74
CA GLN A 743 28.42 15.27 -10.85
C GLN A 743 29.35 14.99 -9.68
N PHE A 744 28.90 15.28 -8.45
CA PHE A 744 29.71 15.09 -7.26
C PHE A 744 28.90 14.86 -6.01
N GLU A 745 29.55 14.34 -4.96
CA GLU A 745 28.96 14.13 -3.65
C GLU A 745 28.66 15.50 -3.00
N HIS A 746 27.40 15.67 -2.58
CA HIS A 746 26.96 16.91 -1.93
C HIS A 746 25.83 16.65 -0.94
N SER A 747 25.84 17.32 0.19
CA SER A 747 24.81 17.24 1.23
C SER A 747 24.67 18.59 1.95
N VAL A 748 23.75 18.67 2.90
CA VAL A 748 23.55 19.85 3.76
C VAL A 748 24.77 20.22 4.61
N PHE A 749 25.74 19.31 4.72
CA PHE A 749 27.03 19.53 5.44
C PHE A 749 28.17 19.93 4.51
N SER A 750 27.94 19.93 3.19
CA SER A 750 29.00 20.30 2.25
C SER A 750 29.27 21.78 2.28
N PRO A 751 30.54 22.21 2.17
CA PRO A 751 30.88 23.61 1.94
C PRO A 751 30.24 24.11 0.64
N GLU A 752 29.94 25.39 0.54
CA GLU A 752 29.44 25.99 -0.70
C GLU A 752 30.54 26.02 -1.78
N ILE A 753 30.22 25.47 -2.97
CA ILE A 753 31.05 25.69 -4.17
C ILE A 753 30.32 26.69 -5.07
N SER A 754 31.01 27.78 -5.40
CA SER A 754 30.53 28.72 -6.42
C SER A 754 30.80 28.19 -7.82
N ILE A 755 29.81 27.61 -8.47
CA ILE A 755 29.87 27.07 -9.84
C ILE A 755 28.66 27.55 -10.67
N PRO A 756 28.50 28.87 -10.87
CA PRO A 756 27.26 29.46 -11.36
C PRO A 756 26.85 29.00 -12.77
N GLU A 757 27.80 28.56 -13.61
CA GLU A 757 27.55 28.25 -15.02
C GLU A 757 27.42 26.73 -15.29
N ALA A 758 27.74 25.86 -14.32
CA ALA A 758 27.68 24.41 -14.49
C ALA A 758 26.35 23.84 -14.04
N ARG A 759 25.80 22.90 -14.83
CA ARG A 759 24.68 22.08 -14.39
C ARG A 759 25.17 21.09 -13.34
N ARG A 760 24.37 20.84 -12.29
CA ARG A 760 24.78 20.09 -11.12
C ARG A 760 23.99 18.82 -10.97
N ILE A 761 24.70 17.73 -10.70
CA ILE A 761 24.12 16.42 -10.33
C ILE A 761 24.74 16.00 -9.02
N TYR A 762 23.89 15.80 -8.01
CA TYR A 762 24.32 15.43 -6.67
C TYR A 762 24.05 13.97 -6.37
N TYR A 763 24.95 13.30 -5.66
CA TYR A 763 24.76 11.96 -5.12
C TYR A 763 25.22 11.90 -3.65
N ARG A 764 24.82 10.83 -2.92
CA ARG A 764 25.05 10.64 -1.47
C ARG A 764 24.56 11.79 -0.59
N THR A 765 23.50 12.45 -1.00
CA THR A 765 23.00 13.67 -0.37
C THR A 765 22.47 13.48 1.05
N PHE A 766 22.02 12.27 1.42
CA PHE A 766 21.40 12.01 2.72
C PHE A 766 21.86 10.72 3.41
N SER A 767 22.36 9.69 2.75
CA SER A 767 22.69 8.40 3.38
C SER A 767 23.80 8.52 4.43
N ARG A 768 24.98 8.97 4.05
CA ARG A 768 26.10 9.22 4.99
C ARG A 768 25.79 10.30 6.02
N PRO A 769 25.22 11.47 5.62
CA PRO A 769 24.77 12.48 6.57
C PRO A 769 23.80 11.98 7.61
N THR A 770 22.84 11.11 7.24
CA THR A 770 21.91 10.49 8.19
C THR A 770 22.63 9.66 9.24
N GLU A 771 23.57 8.81 8.83
CA GLU A 771 24.35 7.98 9.74
C GLU A 771 25.17 8.81 10.73
N ALA A 772 25.88 9.82 10.23
CA ALA A 772 26.74 10.69 11.04
C ALA A 772 25.91 11.53 12.04
N LEU A 773 24.84 12.16 11.57
CA LEU A 773 23.99 12.99 12.42
C LEU A 773 23.23 12.15 13.46
N LEU A 774 22.71 11.00 13.03
CA LEU A 774 22.02 10.08 13.94
C LEU A 774 22.93 9.58 15.06
N LYS A 775 24.20 9.29 14.73
CA LYS A 775 25.21 8.91 15.73
C LYS A 775 25.40 10.05 16.73
N ALA A 776 25.63 11.28 16.26
CA ALA A 776 25.83 12.44 17.14
C ALA A 776 24.61 12.73 18.03
N LEU A 777 23.37 12.64 17.50
CA LEU A 777 22.15 12.87 18.27
C LEU A 777 21.86 11.74 19.28
N ARG A 778 22.28 10.50 19.00
CA ARG A 778 22.14 9.37 19.93
C ARG A 778 23.20 9.36 21.04
N GLU A 779 24.40 9.76 20.75
CA GLU A 779 25.47 9.93 21.74
C GLU A 779 25.14 11.05 22.72
N ASN A 780 24.42 12.10 22.26
CA ASN A 780 23.91 13.17 23.11
C ASN A 780 22.36 13.17 23.09
N GLN A 781 21.76 12.30 23.91
CA GLN A 781 20.30 12.14 23.97
C GLN A 781 19.53 13.43 24.35
N ARG A 782 20.17 14.34 25.12
CA ARG A 782 19.55 15.62 25.49
C ARG A 782 19.49 16.54 24.27
N LEU A 783 20.54 16.60 23.48
CA LEU A 783 20.61 17.32 22.23
C LEU A 783 19.59 16.73 21.23
N GLY A 784 19.56 15.41 21.10
CA GLY A 784 18.65 14.73 20.17
C GLY A 784 17.17 15.00 20.46
N ARG A 785 16.78 15.01 21.74
CA ARG A 785 15.41 15.39 22.14
C ARG A 785 15.11 16.84 21.86
N TRP A 786 16.00 17.73 22.22
CA TRP A 786 15.83 19.17 22.00
C TRP A 786 15.71 19.49 20.50
N TRP A 787 16.56 18.91 19.65
CA TRP A 787 16.45 19.09 18.20
C TRP A 787 15.13 18.54 17.65
N SER A 788 14.69 17.37 18.11
CA SER A 788 13.41 16.78 17.71
C SER A 788 12.22 17.69 18.05
N GLU A 789 12.21 18.30 19.23
CA GLU A 789 11.20 19.29 19.64
C GLU A 789 11.24 20.55 18.75
N MET A 790 12.42 21.09 18.48
CA MET A 790 12.61 22.29 17.66
C MET A 790 12.21 22.07 16.20
N VAL A 791 12.49 20.91 15.65
CA VAL A 791 12.13 20.55 14.28
C VAL A 791 10.65 20.15 14.19
N GLY A 792 10.08 19.63 15.26
CA GLY A 792 8.73 19.09 15.28
C GLY A 792 8.63 17.67 14.69
N ALA A 793 9.75 16.92 14.72
CA ALA A 793 9.84 15.55 14.19
C ALA A 793 10.85 14.73 14.98
N ASP A 794 10.65 13.41 15.12
CA ASP A 794 11.59 12.54 15.83
C ASP A 794 12.86 12.30 15.01
N LEU A 795 13.91 13.07 15.27
CA LEU A 795 15.19 12.97 14.58
C LEU A 795 16.02 11.74 15.00
N GLN A 796 15.63 11.02 16.04
CA GLN A 796 16.27 9.77 16.44
C GLN A 796 15.78 8.57 15.63
N GLU A 797 14.68 8.74 14.87
CA GLU A 797 14.20 7.79 13.90
C GLU A 797 14.94 7.97 12.56
N PRO A 798 15.77 6.99 12.13
CA PRO A 798 16.64 7.15 10.96
C PRO A 798 15.89 7.53 9.69
N ARG A 799 14.66 7.05 9.56
CA ARG A 799 13.82 7.29 8.39
C ARG A 799 13.36 8.75 8.32
N VAL A 800 12.88 9.28 9.44
CA VAL A 800 12.44 10.67 9.53
C VAL A 800 13.61 11.61 9.23
N LEU A 801 14.76 11.33 9.81
CA LEU A 801 15.97 12.11 9.57
C LEU A 801 16.41 12.05 8.09
N SER A 802 16.42 10.87 7.47
CA SER A 802 16.74 10.72 6.05
C SER A 802 15.77 11.49 5.15
N GLN A 803 14.48 11.48 5.45
CA GLN A 803 13.47 12.20 4.71
C GLN A 803 13.69 13.72 4.77
N LEU A 804 13.97 14.24 5.95
CA LEU A 804 14.23 15.67 6.14
C LEU A 804 15.53 16.12 5.47
N LEU A 805 16.60 15.32 5.52
CA LEU A 805 17.85 15.62 4.84
C LEU A 805 17.73 15.56 3.31
N LEU A 806 16.95 14.60 2.79
CA LEU A 806 16.63 14.57 1.35
C LEU A 806 15.83 15.81 0.95
N ARG A 807 14.77 16.14 1.70
CA ARG A 807 13.95 17.32 1.43
C ARG A 807 14.76 18.59 1.46
N ALA A 808 15.61 18.75 2.46
CA ALA A 808 16.53 19.89 2.58
C ALA A 808 17.45 20.02 1.36
N SER A 809 18.02 18.92 0.89
CA SER A 809 18.88 18.93 -0.30
C SER A 809 18.12 19.36 -1.57
N LEU A 810 16.89 18.89 -1.73
CA LEU A 810 16.03 19.25 -2.87
C LEU A 810 15.62 20.73 -2.84
N ASP A 811 15.31 21.27 -1.67
CA ASP A 811 14.89 22.67 -1.51
C ASP A 811 16.03 23.65 -1.63
N GLN A 812 17.23 23.30 -1.15
CA GLN A 812 18.44 24.16 -1.28
C GLN A 812 18.96 24.22 -2.71
N HIS A 813 18.72 23.20 -3.53
CA HIS A 813 19.24 23.09 -4.88
C HIS A 813 18.15 22.78 -5.91
N PRO A 814 17.18 23.68 -6.10
CA PRO A 814 16.00 23.41 -6.93
C PRO A 814 16.33 23.16 -8.42
N GLU A 815 17.51 23.64 -8.88
CA GLU A 815 17.98 23.48 -10.26
C GLU A 815 18.92 22.27 -10.45
N ALA A 816 19.26 21.54 -9.39
CA ALA A 816 20.16 20.39 -9.45
C ALA A 816 19.38 19.05 -9.53
N LEU A 817 19.92 18.10 -10.27
CA LEU A 817 19.45 16.72 -10.24
C LEU A 817 20.04 16.00 -9.03
N THR A 818 19.22 15.38 -8.22
CA THR A 818 19.65 14.59 -7.06
C THR A 818 19.51 13.11 -7.35
N LEU A 819 20.62 12.36 -7.32
CA LEU A 819 20.64 10.94 -7.52
C LEU A 819 20.55 10.21 -6.18
N PHE A 820 19.73 9.17 -6.16
CA PHE A 820 19.75 8.18 -5.10
C PHE A 820 19.88 6.77 -5.67
N SER A 821 20.46 5.87 -4.90
CA SER A 821 20.60 4.46 -5.25
C SER A 821 20.09 3.61 -4.10
N THR A 822 19.38 2.54 -4.41
CA THR A 822 18.86 1.62 -3.40
C THR A 822 18.74 0.20 -3.96
N THR A 823 18.76 -0.79 -3.06
CA THR A 823 18.45 -2.18 -3.36
C THR A 823 17.04 -2.58 -2.88
N HIS A 824 16.21 -1.57 -2.49
CA HIS A 824 14.88 -1.72 -1.92
C HIS A 824 13.87 -0.87 -2.67
N GLU A 825 12.83 -1.49 -3.19
CA GLU A 825 11.76 -0.82 -3.93
C GLU A 825 11.04 0.24 -3.08
N ASP A 826 10.83 -0.04 -1.79
CA ASP A 826 10.17 0.88 -0.87
C ASP A 826 10.88 2.23 -0.75
N HIS A 827 12.23 2.21 -0.73
CA HIS A 827 13.01 3.45 -0.66
C HIS A 827 12.83 4.31 -1.90
N ILE A 828 12.49 3.71 -3.06
CA ILE A 828 12.21 4.47 -4.28
C ILE A 828 10.95 5.29 -4.09
N TYR A 829 9.86 4.64 -3.68
CA TYR A 829 8.58 5.31 -3.46
C TYR A 829 8.64 6.31 -2.30
N GLU A 830 9.41 6.00 -1.24
CA GLU A 830 9.62 6.91 -0.12
C GLU A 830 10.34 8.18 -0.55
N ASN A 831 11.42 8.06 -1.31
CA ASN A 831 12.19 9.22 -1.77
C ASN A 831 11.39 10.09 -2.74
N VAL A 832 10.60 9.47 -3.62
CA VAL A 832 9.68 10.21 -4.49
C VAL A 832 8.60 10.91 -3.67
N ALA A 833 8.02 10.25 -2.68
CA ALA A 833 7.02 10.87 -1.81
C ALA A 833 7.59 12.07 -1.02
N VAL A 834 8.85 12.00 -0.58
CA VAL A 834 9.56 13.14 0.04
C VAL A 834 9.71 14.29 -0.93
N ALA A 835 10.08 14.03 -2.18
CA ALA A 835 10.23 15.07 -3.20
C ALA A 835 8.89 15.74 -3.55
N GLU A 836 7.78 15.04 -3.35
CA GLU A 836 6.42 15.53 -3.62
C GLU A 836 5.73 16.13 -2.38
N ASP A 837 6.30 16.03 -1.18
CA ASP A 837 5.68 16.45 0.08
C ASP A 837 6.24 17.77 0.59
N SER A 838 5.57 18.88 0.23
CA SER A 838 5.95 20.22 0.69
C SER A 838 5.83 20.44 2.20
N ARG A 839 5.07 19.59 2.93
CA ARG A 839 4.96 19.69 4.40
C ARG A 839 6.28 19.42 5.10
N LEU A 840 7.20 18.74 4.44
CA LEU A 840 8.54 18.48 4.95
C LEU A 840 9.49 19.69 4.79
N THR A 841 9.12 20.72 4.01
CA THR A 841 9.97 21.88 3.75
C THR A 841 10.29 22.64 5.03
N GLU A 842 9.30 23.03 5.80
CA GLU A 842 9.51 23.78 7.04
C GLU A 842 10.29 22.98 8.10
N PRO A 843 9.97 21.71 8.41
CA PRO A 843 10.81 20.87 9.27
C PRO A 843 12.24 20.71 8.74
N ALA A 844 12.43 20.57 7.44
CA ALA A 844 13.74 20.44 6.83
C ALA A 844 14.57 21.75 6.94
N GLU A 845 13.95 22.91 6.76
CA GLU A 845 14.58 24.22 6.96
C GLU A 845 15.02 24.42 8.42
N ARG A 846 14.16 24.06 9.39
CA ARG A 846 14.51 24.10 10.82
C ARG A 846 15.68 23.18 11.14
N LEU A 847 15.72 21.97 10.56
CA LEU A 847 16.85 21.06 10.73
C LEU A 847 18.14 21.64 10.17
N VAL A 848 18.10 22.20 8.95
CA VAL A 848 19.27 22.85 8.33
C VAL A 848 19.78 24.02 9.18
N LYS A 849 18.87 24.82 9.72
CA LYS A 849 19.23 25.92 10.61
C LYS A 849 19.97 25.40 11.85
N LEU A 850 19.44 24.34 12.50
CA LEU A 850 20.12 23.73 13.66
C LEU A 850 21.50 23.17 13.30
N ILE A 851 21.63 22.52 12.12
CA ILE A 851 22.92 22.02 11.63
C ILE A 851 23.93 23.17 11.45
N ARG A 852 23.51 24.31 10.91
CA ARG A 852 24.40 25.49 10.67
C ARG A 852 24.75 26.23 11.95
N GLU A 853 23.84 26.31 12.90
CA GLU A 853 24.02 26.99 14.17
C GLU A 853 24.85 26.19 15.20
N ASN A 854 24.93 24.86 15.01
CA ASN A 854 25.62 23.95 15.92
C ASN A 854 26.65 23.13 15.12
N ASP A 855 27.89 23.53 15.20
CA ASP A 855 28.99 22.79 14.56
C ASP A 855 29.21 21.45 15.31
N LEU A 856 28.71 20.37 14.76
CA LEU A 856 28.89 19.00 15.27
C LEU A 856 30.15 18.32 14.72
N GLY A 857 30.97 19.02 13.93
CA GLY A 857 32.16 18.47 13.28
C GLY A 857 31.85 17.47 12.14
N ILE A 858 30.57 17.22 11.85
CA ILE A 858 30.13 16.20 10.87
C ILE A 858 30.61 16.56 9.45
N GLY A 859 30.60 17.82 9.09
CA GLY A 859 31.10 18.27 7.78
C GLY A 859 32.57 17.93 7.58
N ALA A 860 33.41 18.13 8.60
CA ALA A 860 34.82 17.76 8.58
C ALA A 860 34.99 16.22 8.49
N GLU A 861 34.21 15.43 9.27
CA GLU A 861 34.26 13.96 9.22
C GLU A 861 33.88 13.42 7.84
N LEU A 862 32.86 14.00 7.18
CA LEU A 862 32.36 13.52 5.88
C LEU A 862 33.24 13.93 4.68
N TYR A 863 33.95 15.06 4.76
CA TYR A 863 34.65 15.66 3.61
C TYR A 863 36.14 15.93 3.85
N SER A 864 36.73 15.55 5.01
CA SER A 864 38.15 15.74 5.31
C SER A 864 39.08 14.63 4.80
N GLU A 865 38.58 13.52 4.35
CA GLU A 865 39.33 12.39 3.77
C GLU A 865 39.34 12.40 2.21
N ALA A 866 39.18 13.55 1.59
CA ALA A 866 39.27 13.67 0.15
C ALA A 866 40.60 14.30 -0.31
#